data_a47c40846f0fe22e84c7d5a689c6d171
#
_entry.id   a47c40846f0fe22e84c7d5a689c6d171
#
_cell.length_a   1.000
_cell.length_b   1.000
_cell.length_c   1.000
_cell.angle_alpha   90.00
_cell.angle_beta   90.00
_cell.angle_gamma   90.00
#
_symmetry.space_group_name_H-M   'P 1'
#
loop_
_entity.id
_entity.type
_entity.pdbx_description
1 polymer ?
#
loop_
_entity_poly.entity_id
_entity_poly.type
_entity_poly.pdbx_seq_one_letter_code
_entity_poly.pdbx_strand_id
1 'polypeptide(L)'
;MLKKKKKNGVLIALGILLLSGLSWLLAQSSAVKKDYVIKPTRLAAVSFQDSFWQKRIDADVNVTIPHVFKQLEQTGRLKNFELASPQGQGDFCSNYPFDDSDVYKAIEAASYSLMLHPDPELVKYLDKVISKIAAAQEKDGYIYTARAIKDKGGKIPYKDWVASKRWENEESSHELYNLGHLYEAAVAHYQATGKKNLLNIALKSAELVLKEFGPGKLMVPPGHQEIEIGLIKLYRLTGEKKYLDQAKFFLDQRGNSQGHKLYGFYSQDHLPVTQQTEAVGHAVRAAYMYSAMADVAALTGDEAYQQALNKLWEDVVFRKMYLTGGIGSTGAWEGFGPAYNLPNASAYCETCASIANAFWNYRMFLLEGEAKYLDVFERVVYNGVLSGISLSGDRFFYANPLASFGQHERTPWFGCACCPPNVARFLPQMGQYFYATSGDRLFVNLYGASSAQVEVKGLKVRLEQQTRYPWEGEIKLTVNPEKEGRFILLLRIPGWALGQPVPGDLYSYAGQTAGKPSVKVNQQQVELKLEKGFLPLERSWKAGDTIEISLPLEPRQVLANEKVKDDNGLVAVERGPIVYCAEWADNQGRVSNLLLPVGASLQADYKPDLLGGVATIKAEGKAFKVEKGKVKGETRTITLIPYYAWAHRGRGEMAVWLAREEARVKPTPEPSLASKARVEASEGARGARFVNDQ
;
A
#
# COMPACT_ATOMS: atom_id res chain seq x y z
N MET A 1 29.44 10.90 76.93
CA MET A 1 29.76 11.26 75.52
C MET A 1 29.42 10.20 74.44
N LEU A 2 28.96 9.01 74.81
CA LEU A 2 28.71 7.88 73.85
C LEU A 2 27.28 7.78 73.31
N LYS A 3 26.28 8.49 73.85
CA LYS A 3 24.88 8.45 73.33
C LYS A 3 24.53 9.40 72.24
N LYS A 4 25.36 10.43 71.89
CA LYS A 4 25.12 11.39 70.81
C LYS A 4 25.61 10.89 69.43
N LYS A 5 26.58 9.97 69.34
CA LYS A 5 27.10 9.45 68.09
C LYS A 5 26.18 8.43 67.36
N LYS A 6 25.30 7.69 68.14
CA LYS A 6 24.37 6.74 67.55
C LYS A 6 23.15 7.39 66.83
N LYS A 7 22.69 8.57 67.25
CA LYS A 7 21.56 9.26 66.62
C LYS A 7 21.92 9.89 65.27
N ASN A 8 23.17 10.35 65.12
CA ASN A 8 23.59 10.95 63.85
C ASN A 8 23.86 9.90 62.75
N GLY A 9 24.27 8.69 63.08
CA GLY A 9 24.46 7.59 62.11
C GLY A 9 23.15 7.06 61.55
N VAL A 10 22.08 7.01 62.34
CA VAL A 10 20.73 6.56 61.90
C VAL A 10 20.07 7.62 61.00
N LEU A 11 20.27 8.92 61.29
CA LEU A 11 19.76 10.01 60.43
C LEU A 11 20.47 10.10 59.09
N ILE A 12 21.78 9.81 59.02
CA ILE A 12 22.55 9.77 57.75
C ILE A 12 22.16 8.53 56.93
N ALA A 13 21.96 7.37 57.54
CA ALA A 13 21.49 6.16 56.86
C ALA A 13 20.07 6.29 56.33
N LEU A 14 19.14 6.93 57.05
CA LEU A 14 17.80 7.24 56.56
C LEU A 14 17.79 8.29 55.45
N GLY A 15 18.68 9.29 55.47
CA GLY A 15 18.86 10.29 54.41
C GLY A 15 19.41 9.67 53.14
N ILE A 16 20.33 8.73 53.21
CA ILE A 16 20.90 8.01 52.04
C ILE A 16 19.87 7.07 51.43
N LEU A 17 19.05 6.38 52.25
CA LEU A 17 17.95 5.52 51.78
C LEU A 17 16.81 6.32 51.14
N LEU A 18 16.50 7.50 51.66
CA LEU A 18 15.51 8.41 51.03
C LEU A 18 16.02 9.04 49.73
N LEU A 19 17.30 9.41 49.66
CA LEU A 19 17.91 9.92 48.43
C LEU A 19 18.07 8.84 47.33
N SER A 20 18.41 7.59 47.73
CA SER A 20 18.46 6.48 46.79
C SER A 20 17.06 6.04 46.34
N GLY A 21 16.05 6.08 47.22
CA GLY A 21 14.65 5.86 46.87
C GLY A 21 14.08 6.93 45.95
N LEU A 22 14.43 8.22 46.20
CA LEU A 22 14.03 9.32 45.30
C LEU A 22 14.74 9.26 43.96
N SER A 23 16.01 8.87 43.92
CA SER A 23 16.76 8.67 42.67
C SER A 23 16.19 7.48 41.87
N TRP A 24 15.73 6.43 42.55
CA TRP A 24 15.08 5.26 41.94
C TRP A 24 13.66 5.59 41.42
N LEU A 25 12.89 6.39 42.19
CA LEU A 25 11.60 6.95 41.74
C LEU A 25 11.74 7.99 40.63
N LEU A 26 12.82 8.81 40.64
CA LEU A 26 13.12 9.75 39.53
C LEU A 26 13.68 9.02 38.30
N ALA A 27 14.37 7.88 38.48
CA ALA A 27 14.78 7.02 37.35
C ALA A 27 13.61 6.21 36.76
N GLN A 28 12.51 6.02 37.47
CA GLN A 28 11.24 5.55 36.92
C GLN A 28 10.39 6.68 36.29
N SER A 29 10.79 7.97 36.45
CA SER A 29 10.12 9.08 35.83
C SER A 29 10.42 9.10 34.33
N SER A 30 9.50 8.56 33.58
CA SER A 30 9.30 8.82 32.14
C SER A 30 10.53 8.59 31.26
N ALA A 31 10.92 7.35 31.02
CA ALA A 31 11.46 7.02 29.72
C ALA A 31 10.41 7.50 28.71
N VAL A 32 10.71 8.59 27.98
CA VAL A 32 9.83 9.11 26.92
C VAL A 32 9.52 7.91 26.03
N LYS A 33 8.26 7.52 25.97
CA LYS A 33 7.81 6.37 25.17
C LYS A 33 8.22 6.66 23.71
N LYS A 34 9.26 5.99 23.22
CA LYS A 34 9.72 6.17 21.83
C LYS A 34 8.58 5.77 20.91
N ASP A 35 8.40 6.48 19.86
CA ASP A 35 7.54 6.18 18.70
C ASP A 35 7.91 7.16 17.58
N TYR A 36 7.27 7.08 16.42
CA TYR A 36 7.42 8.07 15.36
C TYR A 36 7.31 9.49 15.91
N VAL A 37 8.28 10.35 15.57
CA VAL A 37 8.24 11.77 15.91
C VAL A 37 7.16 12.49 15.11
N ILE A 38 6.95 12.08 13.87
CA ILE A 38 5.87 12.56 13.00
C ILE A 38 4.63 11.70 13.24
N LYS A 39 3.50 12.34 13.53
CA LYS A 39 2.23 11.67 13.81
C LYS A 39 1.26 11.89 12.65
N PRO A 40 0.66 10.83 12.08
CA PRO A 40 -0.37 10.99 11.08
C PRO A 40 -1.61 11.68 11.66
N THR A 41 -2.36 12.36 10.80
CA THR A 41 -3.68 12.90 11.17
C THR A 41 -4.66 11.76 11.42
N ARG A 42 -5.61 11.97 12.32
CA ARG A 42 -6.69 11.00 12.55
C ARG A 42 -7.54 10.86 11.28
N LEU A 43 -7.96 9.65 10.96
CA LEU A 43 -8.76 9.37 9.77
C LEU A 43 -10.00 10.26 9.68
N ALA A 44 -10.80 10.34 10.73
CA ALA A 44 -12.02 11.16 10.78
C ALA A 44 -11.78 12.69 10.80
N ALA A 45 -10.52 13.12 10.88
CA ALA A 45 -10.20 14.55 10.90
C ALA A 45 -10.06 15.16 9.49
N VAL A 46 -10.09 14.35 8.43
CA VAL A 46 -9.95 14.77 7.03
C VAL A 46 -11.19 14.35 6.25
N SER A 47 -11.82 15.30 5.56
CA SER A 47 -12.90 15.05 4.62
C SER A 47 -12.54 15.54 3.24
N PHE A 48 -12.78 14.72 2.22
CA PHE A 48 -12.56 15.07 0.82
C PHE A 48 -13.77 15.80 0.25
N GLN A 49 -13.54 16.68 -0.72
CA GLN A 49 -14.54 17.45 -1.44
C GLN A 49 -14.24 17.47 -2.94
N ASP A 50 -13.33 16.60 -3.38
CA ASP A 50 -12.91 16.51 -4.76
C ASP A 50 -13.69 15.43 -5.54
N SER A 51 -13.56 15.49 -6.86
CA SER A 51 -14.13 14.48 -7.75
C SER A 51 -13.19 13.28 -7.97
N PHE A 52 -12.04 13.24 -7.32
CA PHE A 52 -11.06 12.17 -7.48
C PHE A 52 -11.09 11.19 -6.29
N TRP A 53 -10.74 11.64 -5.08
CA TRP A 53 -10.70 10.78 -3.89
C TRP A 53 -12.07 10.49 -3.33
N GLN A 54 -12.97 11.50 -3.25
CA GLN A 54 -14.31 11.30 -2.71
C GLN A 54 -15.05 10.20 -3.48
N LYS A 55 -15.04 10.25 -4.82
CA LYS A 55 -15.70 9.22 -5.64
C LYS A 55 -15.16 7.80 -5.39
N ARG A 56 -13.85 7.67 -5.14
CA ARG A 56 -13.21 6.38 -4.88
C ARG A 56 -13.52 5.84 -3.51
N ILE A 57 -13.54 6.71 -2.51
CA ILE A 57 -13.94 6.36 -1.15
C ILE A 57 -15.41 5.99 -1.12
N ASP A 58 -16.27 6.75 -1.82
CA ASP A 58 -17.71 6.45 -1.92
C ASP A 58 -17.96 5.11 -2.63
N ALA A 59 -17.22 4.82 -3.71
CA ALA A 59 -17.30 3.53 -4.40
C ALA A 59 -16.81 2.39 -3.49
N ASP A 60 -15.75 2.61 -2.72
CA ASP A 60 -15.25 1.61 -1.79
C ASP A 60 -16.26 1.32 -0.67
N VAL A 61 -16.78 2.35 -0.03
CA VAL A 61 -17.76 2.23 1.07
C VAL A 61 -19.08 1.62 0.60
N ASN A 62 -19.62 2.09 -0.54
CA ASN A 62 -20.95 1.72 -1.00
C ASN A 62 -21.00 0.50 -1.92
N VAL A 63 -19.87 0.13 -2.54
CA VAL A 63 -19.81 -0.98 -3.50
C VAL A 63 -18.77 -2.02 -3.09
N THR A 64 -17.50 -1.63 -2.89
CA THR A 64 -16.41 -2.58 -2.69
C THR A 64 -16.57 -3.36 -1.39
N ILE A 65 -16.78 -2.69 -0.25
CA ILE A 65 -16.95 -3.36 1.04
C ILE A 65 -18.17 -4.30 1.04
N PRO A 66 -19.37 -3.89 0.60
CA PRO A 66 -20.51 -4.80 0.45
C PRO A 66 -20.24 -5.97 -0.50
N HIS A 67 -19.57 -5.71 -1.64
CA HIS A 67 -19.20 -6.75 -2.59
C HIS A 67 -18.25 -7.78 -1.97
N VAL A 68 -17.23 -7.35 -1.24
CA VAL A 68 -16.29 -8.22 -0.53
C VAL A 68 -17.04 -9.12 0.45
N PHE A 69 -17.90 -8.60 1.32
CA PHE A 69 -18.68 -9.43 2.25
C PHE A 69 -19.59 -10.42 1.53
N LYS A 70 -20.26 -10.00 0.46
CA LYS A 70 -21.06 -10.91 -0.38
C LYS A 70 -20.22 -12.07 -0.94
N GLN A 71 -19.02 -11.78 -1.41
CA GLN A 71 -18.10 -12.79 -1.92
C GLN A 71 -17.60 -13.72 -0.79
N LEU A 72 -17.30 -13.21 0.39
CA LEU A 72 -16.90 -14.01 1.56
C LEU A 72 -18.01 -14.98 1.99
N GLU A 73 -19.29 -14.57 1.89
CA GLU A 73 -20.44 -15.46 2.13
C GLU A 73 -20.56 -16.51 1.04
N GLN A 74 -20.58 -16.09 -0.23
CA GLN A 74 -20.80 -16.98 -1.38
C GLN A 74 -19.70 -18.02 -1.58
N THR A 75 -18.45 -17.67 -1.24
CA THR A 75 -17.27 -18.55 -1.39
C THR A 75 -16.96 -19.36 -0.13
N GLY A 76 -17.83 -19.29 0.89
CA GLY A 76 -17.75 -20.12 2.07
C GLY A 76 -16.73 -19.69 3.14
N ARG A 77 -16.05 -18.56 2.98
CA ARG A 77 -15.08 -18.07 3.96
C ARG A 77 -15.70 -17.79 5.33
N LEU A 78 -16.90 -17.20 5.37
CA LEU A 78 -17.66 -17.04 6.63
C LEU A 78 -18.20 -18.39 7.14
N LYS A 79 -18.52 -19.32 6.25
CA LYS A 79 -18.99 -20.67 6.61
C LYS A 79 -17.91 -21.48 7.31
N ASN A 80 -16.62 -21.28 6.96
CA ASN A 80 -15.51 -21.97 7.61
C ASN A 80 -15.45 -21.69 9.12
N PHE A 81 -15.77 -20.48 9.57
CA PHE A 81 -15.85 -20.18 11.01
C PHE A 81 -16.99 -20.93 11.71
N GLU A 82 -18.15 -21.10 11.06
CA GLU A 82 -19.24 -21.91 11.60
C GLU A 82 -18.83 -23.39 11.70
N LEU A 83 -18.18 -23.92 10.67
CA LEU A 83 -17.67 -25.29 10.64
C LEU A 83 -16.55 -25.52 11.64
N ALA A 84 -15.72 -24.51 11.89
CA ALA A 84 -14.65 -24.56 12.89
C ALA A 84 -15.17 -24.54 14.34
N SER A 85 -16.40 -24.05 14.60
CA SER A 85 -16.99 -24.03 15.95
C SER A 85 -17.16 -25.45 16.51
N PRO A 86 -17.27 -25.63 17.86
CA PRO A 86 -17.36 -26.96 18.47
C PRO A 86 -18.49 -27.85 17.94
N GLN A 87 -19.62 -27.27 17.52
CA GLN A 87 -20.78 -27.98 16.95
C GLN A 87 -20.71 -28.11 15.43
N GLY A 88 -19.81 -27.38 14.79
CA GLY A 88 -19.69 -27.37 13.33
C GLY A 88 -19.09 -28.68 12.81
N GLN A 89 -19.60 -29.16 11.68
CA GLN A 89 -19.12 -30.35 10.97
C GLN A 89 -19.19 -30.13 9.47
N GLY A 90 -18.25 -30.66 8.71
CA GLY A 90 -18.20 -30.57 7.26
C GLY A 90 -16.81 -30.30 6.72
N ASP A 91 -16.74 -30.21 5.40
CA ASP A 91 -15.50 -29.92 4.66
C ASP A 91 -15.26 -28.40 4.56
N PHE A 92 -14.00 -28.01 4.48
CA PHE A 92 -13.59 -26.63 4.26
C PHE A 92 -14.16 -26.10 2.94
N CYS A 93 -14.76 -24.91 2.96
CA CYS A 93 -15.59 -24.41 1.86
C CYS A 93 -14.86 -23.51 0.87
N SER A 94 -13.70 -22.94 1.23
CA SER A 94 -12.96 -22.02 0.37
C SER A 94 -11.66 -22.64 -0.18
N ASN A 95 -10.83 -21.84 -0.87
CA ASN A 95 -9.77 -22.40 -1.70
C ASN A 95 -8.43 -22.58 -0.98
N TYR A 96 -8.14 -21.77 0.04
CA TYR A 96 -6.84 -21.77 0.72
C TYR A 96 -7.00 -21.85 2.24
N PRO A 97 -6.10 -22.56 2.94
CA PRO A 97 -6.18 -22.67 4.40
C PRO A 97 -6.11 -21.33 5.14
N PHE A 98 -5.55 -20.29 4.52
CA PHE A 98 -5.38 -18.96 5.10
C PHE A 98 -6.49 -17.97 4.75
N ASP A 99 -7.59 -18.42 4.18
CA ASP A 99 -8.72 -17.56 3.76
C ASP A 99 -9.44 -16.86 4.95
N ASP A 100 -9.13 -17.22 6.20
CA ASP A 100 -9.55 -16.50 7.40
C ASP A 100 -9.13 -15.03 7.37
N SER A 101 -7.94 -14.73 6.82
CA SER A 101 -7.41 -13.37 6.69
C SER A 101 -8.28 -12.45 5.85
N ASP A 102 -9.00 -12.99 4.85
CA ASP A 102 -9.89 -12.19 3.99
C ASP A 102 -11.07 -11.63 4.79
N VAL A 103 -11.59 -12.42 5.74
CA VAL A 103 -12.66 -11.98 6.65
C VAL A 103 -12.17 -10.89 7.59
N TYR A 104 -10.96 -11.04 8.13
CA TYR A 104 -10.38 -10.05 9.03
C TYR A 104 -10.11 -8.72 8.31
N LYS A 105 -9.53 -8.75 7.10
CA LYS A 105 -9.34 -7.56 6.26
C LYS A 105 -10.66 -6.86 5.92
N ALA A 106 -11.72 -7.62 5.65
CA ALA A 106 -13.03 -7.04 5.38
C ALA A 106 -13.64 -6.35 6.61
N ILE A 107 -13.44 -6.91 7.81
CA ILE A 107 -13.86 -6.26 9.08
C ILE A 107 -13.04 -4.98 9.31
N GLU A 108 -11.74 -5.00 9.02
CA GLU A 108 -10.88 -3.81 9.11
C GLU A 108 -11.36 -2.72 8.15
N ALA A 109 -11.66 -3.07 6.89
CA ALA A 109 -12.22 -2.16 5.88
C ALA A 109 -13.52 -1.52 6.35
N ALA A 110 -14.48 -2.32 6.80
CA ALA A 110 -15.75 -1.86 7.33
C ALA A 110 -15.56 -0.97 8.58
N SER A 111 -14.57 -1.26 9.41
CA SER A 111 -14.26 -0.44 10.58
C SER A 111 -13.75 0.94 10.20
N TYR A 112 -12.88 1.05 9.19
CA TYR A 112 -12.44 2.34 8.67
C TYR A 112 -13.59 3.11 8.00
N SER A 113 -14.47 2.42 7.27
CA SER A 113 -15.69 3.02 6.71
C SER A 113 -16.58 3.62 7.82
N LEU A 114 -16.78 2.90 8.93
CA LEU A 114 -17.56 3.38 10.08
C LEU A 114 -16.96 4.61 10.77
N MET A 115 -15.64 4.81 10.69
CA MET A 115 -15.00 6.03 11.21
C MET A 115 -15.30 7.24 10.33
N LEU A 116 -15.56 7.04 9.03
CA LEU A 116 -15.93 8.10 8.08
C LEU A 116 -17.43 8.34 8.07
N HIS A 117 -18.21 7.27 8.05
CA HIS A 117 -19.66 7.27 7.91
C HIS A 117 -20.26 6.26 8.91
N PRO A 118 -20.76 6.71 10.08
CA PRO A 118 -21.40 5.83 11.04
C PRO A 118 -22.64 5.12 10.44
N ASP A 119 -22.67 3.79 10.51
CA ASP A 119 -23.76 2.95 10.02
C ASP A 119 -24.13 1.86 11.06
N PRO A 120 -25.27 2.02 11.78
CA PRO A 120 -25.70 1.05 12.77
C PRO A 120 -26.02 -0.34 12.21
N GLU A 121 -26.48 -0.45 10.96
CA GLU A 121 -26.78 -1.75 10.34
C GLU A 121 -25.49 -2.50 9.99
N LEU A 122 -24.47 -1.81 9.49
CA LEU A 122 -23.14 -2.38 9.30
C LEU A 122 -22.55 -2.86 10.64
N VAL A 123 -22.69 -2.10 11.72
CA VAL A 123 -22.25 -2.52 13.06
C VAL A 123 -22.95 -3.80 13.50
N LYS A 124 -24.27 -3.94 13.30
CA LYS A 124 -25.04 -5.16 13.62
C LYS A 124 -24.58 -6.35 12.77
N TYR A 125 -24.27 -6.11 11.49
CA TYR A 125 -23.76 -7.14 10.61
C TYR A 125 -22.39 -7.63 11.08
N LEU A 126 -21.47 -6.71 11.42
CA LEU A 126 -20.16 -7.05 11.97
C LEU A 126 -20.27 -7.84 13.27
N ASP A 127 -21.20 -7.49 14.17
CA ASP A 127 -21.43 -8.26 15.40
C ASP A 127 -21.80 -9.73 15.10
N LYS A 128 -22.58 -9.99 14.06
CA LYS A 128 -22.92 -11.36 13.62
C LYS A 128 -21.68 -12.10 13.09
N VAL A 129 -20.85 -11.43 12.27
CA VAL A 129 -19.60 -12.02 11.76
C VAL A 129 -18.64 -12.31 12.93
N ILE A 130 -18.45 -11.35 13.83
CA ILE A 130 -17.58 -11.50 15.00
C ILE A 130 -18.08 -12.62 15.92
N SER A 131 -19.39 -12.83 16.04
CA SER A 131 -19.95 -13.95 16.82
C SER A 131 -19.56 -15.33 16.26
N LYS A 132 -19.47 -15.46 14.92
CA LYS A 132 -18.98 -16.68 14.27
C LYS A 132 -17.49 -16.90 14.55
N ILE A 133 -16.69 -15.83 14.49
CA ILE A 133 -15.26 -15.87 14.82
C ILE A 133 -15.06 -16.28 16.30
N ALA A 134 -15.83 -15.69 17.22
CA ALA A 134 -15.81 -16.03 18.63
C ALA A 134 -16.14 -17.51 18.90
N ALA A 135 -17.13 -18.05 18.18
CA ALA A 135 -17.52 -19.47 18.29
C ALA A 135 -16.45 -20.44 17.77
N ALA A 136 -15.61 -20.01 16.84
CA ALA A 136 -14.50 -20.79 16.29
C ALA A 136 -13.23 -20.73 17.14
N GLN A 137 -13.10 -19.76 18.05
CA GLN A 137 -11.91 -19.62 18.90
C GLN A 137 -11.92 -20.70 20.00
N GLU A 138 -10.82 -21.44 20.11
CA GLU A 138 -10.63 -22.45 21.13
C GLU A 138 -10.44 -21.82 22.55
N LYS A 139 -10.60 -22.68 23.59
CA LYS A 139 -10.58 -22.22 24.99
C LYS A 139 -9.28 -21.53 25.41
N ASP A 140 -8.16 -21.91 24.82
CA ASP A 140 -6.85 -21.32 25.09
C ASP A 140 -6.51 -20.09 24.23
N GLY A 141 -7.37 -19.75 23.26
CA GLY A 141 -7.19 -18.58 22.38
C GLY A 141 -6.78 -18.91 20.94
N TYR A 142 -6.49 -20.18 20.63
CA TYR A 142 -6.16 -20.60 19.27
C TYR A 142 -7.35 -20.40 18.31
N ILE A 143 -7.05 -19.96 17.10
CA ILE A 143 -8.03 -19.78 16.04
C ILE A 143 -7.38 -19.95 14.68
N TYR A 144 -7.81 -20.98 13.93
CA TYR A 144 -7.43 -21.25 12.55
C TYR A 144 -8.42 -22.24 11.98
N THR A 145 -9.32 -21.80 11.10
CA THR A 145 -10.48 -22.59 10.67
C THR A 145 -10.09 -23.86 9.93
N ALA A 146 -9.06 -23.80 9.06
CA ALA A 146 -8.60 -24.96 8.30
C ALA A 146 -8.15 -26.10 9.23
N ARG A 147 -7.41 -25.79 10.30
CA ARG A 147 -6.99 -26.78 11.26
C ARG A 147 -8.17 -27.33 12.06
N ALA A 148 -9.01 -26.46 12.61
CA ALA A 148 -10.15 -26.88 13.42
C ALA A 148 -11.10 -27.81 12.62
N ILE A 149 -11.27 -27.58 11.33
CA ILE A 149 -12.05 -28.44 10.43
C ILE A 149 -11.33 -29.77 10.18
N LYS A 150 -10.02 -29.74 9.89
CA LYS A 150 -9.19 -30.93 9.69
C LYS A 150 -9.20 -31.85 10.90
N ASP A 151 -9.04 -31.30 12.11
CA ASP A 151 -8.98 -32.06 13.38
C ASP A 151 -10.32 -32.75 13.70
N LYS A 152 -11.44 -32.27 13.14
CA LYS A 152 -12.77 -32.89 13.20
C LYS A 152 -13.06 -33.88 12.06
N GLY A 153 -12.05 -34.18 11.20
CA GLY A 153 -12.16 -35.11 10.09
C GLY A 153 -12.68 -34.51 8.78
N GLY A 154 -12.89 -33.21 8.71
CA GLY A 154 -13.25 -32.50 7.48
C GLY A 154 -12.09 -32.46 6.49
N LYS A 155 -12.41 -32.45 5.20
CA LYS A 155 -11.42 -32.29 4.12
C LYS A 155 -11.02 -30.83 4.00
N ILE A 156 -9.73 -30.57 3.75
CA ILE A 156 -9.19 -29.24 3.53
C ILE A 156 -8.33 -29.22 2.25
N PRO A 157 -8.27 -28.09 1.52
CA PRO A 157 -7.32 -27.92 0.43
C PRO A 157 -5.90 -27.84 1.01
N TYR A 158 -4.90 -28.16 0.18
CA TYR A 158 -3.48 -28.06 0.58
C TYR A 158 -3.20 -28.67 1.96
N LYS A 159 -3.71 -29.88 2.19
CA LYS A 159 -3.66 -30.59 3.49
C LYS A 159 -2.27 -30.64 4.13
N ASP A 160 -1.21 -30.63 3.30
CA ASP A 160 0.19 -30.72 3.73
C ASP A 160 0.72 -29.36 4.26
N TRP A 161 0.03 -28.24 3.98
CA TRP A 161 0.34 -26.93 4.57
C TRP A 161 -0.12 -26.87 6.02
N VAL A 162 -1.19 -27.56 6.37
CA VAL A 162 -1.72 -27.65 7.73
C VAL A 162 -1.15 -28.90 8.40
N ALA A 163 -0.10 -28.73 9.20
CA ALA A 163 0.61 -29.82 9.85
C ALA A 163 -0.27 -30.58 10.89
N SER A 164 0.27 -31.66 11.48
CA SER A 164 -0.43 -32.46 12.50
C SER A 164 -0.52 -31.74 13.85
N LYS A 165 0.42 -30.86 14.17
CA LYS A 165 0.44 -30.03 15.37
C LYS A 165 0.34 -28.55 15.03
N ARG A 166 -0.19 -27.73 15.93
CA ARG A 166 -0.20 -26.28 15.81
C ARG A 166 1.22 -25.77 15.65
N TRP A 167 1.43 -24.75 14.83
CA TRP A 167 2.69 -24.03 14.65
C TRP A 167 3.84 -24.86 14.04
N GLU A 168 3.59 -26.11 13.65
CA GLU A 168 4.63 -27.03 13.16
C GLU A 168 5.10 -26.69 11.74
N ASN A 169 4.26 -26.04 10.93
CA ASN A 169 4.57 -25.70 9.54
C ASN A 169 4.34 -24.20 9.26
N GLU A 170 4.94 -23.32 10.05
CA GLU A 170 4.77 -21.87 9.86
C GLU A 170 5.28 -21.37 8.51
N GLU A 171 6.19 -22.09 7.86
CA GLU A 171 6.63 -21.77 6.50
C GLU A 171 5.46 -21.64 5.51
N SER A 172 4.44 -22.50 5.62
CA SER A 172 3.33 -22.62 4.66
C SER A 172 1.94 -22.46 5.25
N SER A 173 1.73 -22.72 6.54
CA SER A 173 0.38 -22.78 7.16
C SER A 173 -0.32 -21.43 7.21
N HIS A 174 0.42 -20.34 7.33
CA HIS A 174 -0.09 -18.98 7.52
C HIS A 174 -0.90 -18.79 8.82
N GLU A 175 -0.67 -19.62 9.85
CA GLU A 175 -1.35 -19.48 11.14
C GLU A 175 -1.11 -18.09 11.73
N LEU A 176 0.17 -17.70 11.86
CA LEU A 176 0.55 -16.37 12.37
C LEU A 176 0.14 -15.20 11.45
N TYR A 177 0.13 -15.40 10.14
CA TYR A 177 -0.34 -14.40 9.18
C TYR A 177 -1.83 -14.06 9.40
N ASN A 178 -2.68 -15.05 9.57
CA ASN A 178 -4.10 -14.86 9.86
C ASN A 178 -4.29 -14.07 11.16
N LEU A 179 -3.48 -14.36 12.20
CA LEU A 179 -3.55 -13.64 13.46
C LEU A 179 -3.12 -12.19 13.34
N GLY A 180 -2.14 -11.89 12.50
CA GLY A 180 -1.75 -10.51 12.20
C GLY A 180 -2.94 -9.68 11.72
N HIS A 181 -3.65 -10.15 10.71
CA HIS A 181 -4.86 -9.50 10.21
C HIS A 181 -6.00 -9.44 11.23
N LEU A 182 -6.16 -10.48 12.06
CA LEU A 182 -7.11 -10.44 13.17
C LEU A 182 -6.80 -9.29 14.14
N TYR A 183 -5.53 -9.08 14.49
CA TYR A 183 -5.12 -8.04 15.43
C TYR A 183 -5.31 -6.64 14.83
N GLU A 184 -4.98 -6.44 13.56
CA GLU A 184 -5.25 -5.18 12.85
C GLU A 184 -6.76 -4.87 12.82
N ALA A 185 -7.57 -5.84 12.40
CA ALA A 185 -9.04 -5.71 12.37
C ALA A 185 -9.63 -5.41 13.75
N ALA A 186 -9.13 -6.07 14.80
CA ALA A 186 -9.61 -5.90 16.17
C ALA A 186 -9.33 -4.48 16.71
N VAL A 187 -8.15 -3.94 16.42
CA VAL A 187 -7.79 -2.56 16.78
C VAL A 187 -8.67 -1.57 16.02
N ALA A 188 -8.82 -1.73 14.70
CA ALA A 188 -9.65 -0.86 13.88
C ALA A 188 -11.12 -0.90 14.33
N HIS A 189 -11.68 -2.08 14.58
CA HIS A 189 -13.05 -2.25 15.07
C HIS A 189 -13.28 -1.58 16.43
N TYR A 190 -12.35 -1.74 17.36
CA TYR A 190 -12.43 -1.08 18.66
C TYR A 190 -12.36 0.44 18.53
N GLN A 191 -11.47 0.96 17.68
CA GLN A 191 -11.35 2.40 17.44
C GLN A 191 -12.61 2.99 16.79
N ALA A 192 -13.26 2.24 15.88
CA ALA A 192 -14.47 2.68 15.20
C ALA A 192 -15.72 2.64 16.08
N THR A 193 -15.86 1.61 16.94
CA THR A 193 -17.12 1.30 17.61
C THR A 193 -17.06 1.37 19.13
N GLY A 194 -15.88 1.37 19.73
CA GLY A 194 -15.67 1.21 21.17
C GLY A 194 -15.96 -0.21 21.69
N LYS A 195 -16.44 -1.14 20.86
CA LYS A 195 -16.79 -2.51 21.25
C LYS A 195 -15.53 -3.36 21.40
N LYS A 196 -15.51 -4.20 22.43
CA LYS A 196 -14.37 -5.06 22.76
C LYS A 196 -14.56 -6.52 22.30
N ASN A 197 -15.66 -6.86 21.63
CA ASN A 197 -15.96 -8.23 21.22
C ASN A 197 -14.84 -8.85 20.38
N LEU A 198 -14.40 -8.21 19.27
CA LEU A 198 -13.28 -8.69 18.46
C LEU A 198 -11.93 -8.49 19.16
N LEU A 199 -11.75 -7.38 19.89
CA LEU A 199 -10.52 -7.10 20.61
C LEU A 199 -10.23 -8.18 21.69
N ASN A 200 -11.25 -8.67 22.40
CA ASN A 200 -11.07 -9.75 23.38
C ASN A 200 -10.61 -11.06 22.73
N ILE A 201 -11.10 -11.37 21.53
CA ILE A 201 -10.66 -12.54 20.71
C ILE A 201 -9.19 -12.38 20.37
N ALA A 202 -8.80 -11.21 19.85
CA ALA A 202 -7.43 -10.90 19.45
C ALA A 202 -6.47 -10.94 20.65
N LEU A 203 -6.81 -10.32 21.75
CA LEU A 203 -5.98 -10.32 22.97
C LEU A 203 -5.78 -11.73 23.51
N LYS A 204 -6.84 -12.54 23.57
CA LYS A 204 -6.75 -13.94 24.02
C LYS A 204 -5.85 -14.78 23.11
N SER A 205 -5.92 -14.56 21.80
CA SER A 205 -5.02 -15.19 20.83
C SER A 205 -3.58 -14.71 20.99
N ALA A 206 -3.36 -13.40 21.20
CA ALA A 206 -2.02 -12.85 21.42
C ALA A 206 -1.36 -13.39 22.70
N GLU A 207 -2.12 -13.61 23.77
CA GLU A 207 -1.58 -14.25 24.99
C GLU A 207 -1.14 -15.69 24.73
N LEU A 208 -1.84 -16.43 23.86
CA LEU A 208 -1.40 -17.77 23.45
C LEU A 208 -0.09 -17.68 22.65
N VAL A 209 0.02 -16.76 21.70
CA VAL A 209 1.27 -16.54 20.94
C VAL A 209 2.44 -16.23 21.88
N LEU A 210 2.26 -15.35 22.86
CA LEU A 210 3.27 -15.03 23.86
C LEU A 210 3.67 -16.24 24.72
N LYS A 211 2.75 -17.16 24.97
CA LYS A 211 2.99 -18.39 25.70
C LYS A 211 3.80 -19.40 24.90
N GLU A 212 3.52 -19.54 23.61
CA GLU A 212 4.08 -20.58 22.74
C GLU A 212 5.42 -20.17 22.11
N PHE A 213 5.59 -18.89 21.73
CA PHE A 213 6.77 -18.40 21.01
C PHE A 213 7.70 -17.56 21.89
N GLY A 214 9.00 -17.65 21.64
CA GLY A 214 10.02 -16.88 22.34
C GLY A 214 11.27 -17.67 22.68
N PRO A 215 12.25 -17.05 23.33
CA PRO A 215 13.47 -17.74 23.80
C PRO A 215 13.13 -18.91 24.73
N GLY A 216 13.66 -20.09 24.41
CA GLY A 216 13.38 -21.33 25.16
C GLY A 216 12.01 -21.97 24.88
N LYS A 217 11.27 -21.45 23.91
CA LYS A 217 9.98 -21.95 23.40
C LYS A 217 10.12 -22.22 21.89
N LEU A 218 9.02 -22.09 21.13
CA LEU A 218 9.10 -22.13 19.67
C LEU A 218 9.88 -20.92 19.16
N MET A 219 10.99 -21.15 18.50
CA MET A 219 11.87 -20.13 17.93
C MET A 219 11.72 -20.12 16.39
N VAL A 220 10.51 -19.90 15.94
CA VAL A 220 10.10 -19.95 14.53
C VAL A 220 9.49 -18.62 14.12
N PRO A 221 9.96 -17.95 13.05
CA PRO A 221 9.30 -16.76 12.54
C PRO A 221 8.07 -17.13 11.71
N PRO A 222 7.12 -16.21 11.48
CA PRO A 222 5.99 -16.47 10.56
C PRO A 222 6.51 -16.73 9.13
N GLY A 223 5.94 -17.68 8.42
CA GLY A 223 6.26 -17.88 7.01
C GLY A 223 5.86 -16.69 6.14
N HIS A 224 4.67 -16.13 6.38
CA HIS A 224 4.25 -14.85 5.82
C HIS A 224 4.20 -13.80 6.93
N GLN A 225 4.92 -12.71 6.73
CA GLN A 225 4.98 -11.56 7.64
C GLN A 225 3.64 -10.84 7.65
N GLU A 226 3.17 -10.47 8.80
CA GLU A 226 1.97 -9.65 9.08
C GLU A 226 1.72 -9.53 10.59
N ILE A 227 1.96 -10.62 11.35
CA ILE A 227 1.66 -10.63 12.79
C ILE A 227 2.47 -9.58 13.55
N GLU A 228 3.64 -9.24 13.05
CA GLU A 228 4.50 -8.22 13.63
C GLU A 228 3.79 -6.85 13.63
N ILE A 229 3.12 -6.50 12.51
CA ILE A 229 2.33 -5.26 12.39
C ILE A 229 1.13 -5.32 13.35
N GLY A 230 0.41 -6.43 13.36
CA GLY A 230 -0.75 -6.62 14.23
C GLY A 230 -0.39 -6.51 15.72
N LEU A 231 0.71 -7.12 16.17
CA LEU A 231 1.22 -7.03 17.54
C LEU A 231 1.61 -5.59 17.90
N ILE A 232 2.24 -4.85 16.99
CA ILE A 232 2.58 -3.44 17.21
C ILE A 232 1.32 -2.57 17.35
N LYS A 233 0.27 -2.83 16.56
CA LYS A 233 -1.01 -2.15 16.74
C LYS A 233 -1.63 -2.46 18.12
N LEU A 234 -1.57 -3.70 18.58
CA LEU A 234 -1.99 -4.06 19.95
C LEU A 234 -1.15 -3.33 21.00
N TYR A 235 0.18 -3.26 20.83
CA TYR A 235 1.04 -2.50 21.73
C TYR A 235 0.65 -1.02 21.80
N ARG A 236 0.45 -0.37 20.65
CA ARG A 236 0.05 1.05 20.61
C ARG A 236 -1.30 1.30 21.27
N LEU A 237 -2.24 0.35 21.14
CA LEU A 237 -3.55 0.45 21.74
C LEU A 237 -3.52 0.20 23.28
N THR A 238 -2.82 -0.83 23.73
CA THR A 238 -2.86 -1.30 25.12
C THR A 238 -1.76 -0.72 26.01
N GLY A 239 -0.63 -0.35 25.42
CA GLY A 239 0.59 0.01 26.15
C GLY A 239 1.40 -1.17 26.66
N GLU A 240 0.95 -2.42 26.45
CA GLU A 240 1.56 -3.64 26.96
C GLU A 240 2.82 -4.01 26.19
N LYS A 241 3.99 -3.72 26.75
CA LYS A 241 5.31 -3.90 26.08
C LYS A 241 5.55 -5.32 25.54
N LYS A 242 4.96 -6.33 26.15
CA LYS A 242 5.06 -7.73 25.70
C LYS A 242 4.70 -7.93 24.22
N TYR A 243 3.74 -7.17 23.68
CA TYR A 243 3.37 -7.26 22.25
C TYR A 243 4.46 -6.68 21.34
N LEU A 244 5.09 -5.57 21.73
CA LEU A 244 6.25 -5.03 21.00
C LEU A 244 7.44 -6.00 21.06
N ASP A 245 7.72 -6.57 22.22
CA ASP A 245 8.81 -7.53 22.41
C ASP A 245 8.59 -8.78 21.55
N GLN A 246 7.35 -9.25 21.44
CA GLN A 246 7.01 -10.40 20.59
C GLN A 246 7.13 -10.07 19.10
N ALA A 247 6.71 -8.89 18.65
CA ALA A 247 6.90 -8.45 17.28
C ALA A 247 8.39 -8.39 16.93
N LYS A 248 9.20 -7.78 17.80
CA LYS A 248 10.66 -7.72 17.62
C LYS A 248 11.28 -9.12 17.62
N PHE A 249 10.84 -10.02 18.50
CA PHE A 249 11.30 -11.41 18.51
C PHE A 249 11.11 -12.10 17.16
N PHE A 250 9.95 -11.99 16.53
CA PHE A 250 9.70 -12.59 15.22
C PHE A 250 10.62 -12.01 14.13
N LEU A 251 10.87 -10.71 14.15
CA LEU A 251 11.81 -10.07 13.23
C LEU A 251 13.26 -10.50 13.49
N ASP A 252 13.71 -10.55 14.76
CA ASP A 252 15.06 -10.96 15.12
C ASP A 252 15.31 -12.46 14.86
N GLN A 253 14.25 -13.28 14.92
CA GLN A 253 14.33 -14.72 14.64
C GLN A 253 14.49 -14.99 13.15
N ARG A 254 14.04 -14.09 12.27
CA ARG A 254 14.18 -14.25 10.82
C ARG A 254 15.64 -14.17 10.40
N GLY A 255 16.06 -15.17 9.58
CA GLY A 255 17.45 -15.36 9.17
C GLY A 255 18.38 -15.92 10.26
N ASN A 256 17.82 -16.31 11.41
CA ASN A 256 18.57 -16.95 12.48
C ASN A 256 18.22 -18.45 12.52
N SER A 257 19.18 -19.31 12.16
CA SER A 257 18.99 -20.77 12.11
C SER A 257 18.87 -21.45 13.47
N GLN A 258 19.00 -20.69 14.56
CA GLN A 258 18.80 -21.24 15.91
C GLN A 258 17.30 -21.48 16.17
N GLY A 259 16.89 -22.73 16.26
CA GLY A 259 15.55 -23.14 16.60
C GLY A 259 14.64 -23.45 15.42
N HIS A 260 15.00 -23.13 14.17
CA HIS A 260 14.28 -23.54 12.98
C HIS A 260 15.22 -23.71 11.77
N LYS A 261 14.74 -24.44 10.75
CA LYS A 261 15.36 -24.46 9.43
C LYS A 261 14.99 -23.17 8.69
N LEU A 262 15.97 -22.48 8.12
CA LEU A 262 15.71 -21.26 7.34
C LEU A 262 14.80 -21.56 6.15
N TYR A 263 13.77 -20.72 5.96
CA TYR A 263 12.82 -20.79 4.83
C TYR A 263 13.42 -20.27 3.52
N GLY A 264 14.54 -19.53 3.60
CA GLY A 264 15.28 -19.03 2.45
C GLY A 264 14.73 -17.70 1.89
N PHE A 265 15.08 -17.44 0.61
CA PHE A 265 14.81 -16.14 -0.05
C PHE A 265 13.34 -15.81 -0.19
N TYR A 266 12.49 -16.79 -0.47
CA TYR A 266 11.07 -16.57 -0.72
C TYR A 266 10.37 -15.84 0.43
N SER A 267 10.72 -16.21 1.67
CA SER A 267 10.16 -15.63 2.90
C SER A 267 11.08 -14.61 3.58
N GLN A 268 12.12 -14.10 2.87
CA GLN A 268 13.15 -13.21 3.42
C GLN A 268 13.89 -13.77 4.65
N ASP A 269 13.94 -15.10 4.78
CA ASP A 269 14.54 -15.82 5.93
C ASP A 269 15.92 -16.40 5.59
N HIS A 270 16.70 -15.67 4.79
CA HIS A 270 18.04 -16.07 4.32
C HIS A 270 19.17 -15.39 5.11
N LEU A 271 18.91 -14.23 5.69
CA LEU A 271 19.81 -13.44 6.52
C LEU A 271 19.03 -12.73 7.62
N PRO A 272 19.65 -12.45 8.77
CA PRO A 272 19.05 -11.57 9.78
C PRO A 272 18.57 -10.26 9.17
N VAL A 273 17.39 -9.78 9.56
CA VAL A 273 16.73 -8.62 8.93
C VAL A 273 17.61 -7.37 8.94
N THR A 274 18.42 -7.18 9.98
CA THR A 274 19.36 -6.05 10.09
C THR A 274 20.59 -6.16 9.19
N GLN A 275 20.80 -7.33 8.54
CA GLN A 275 21.90 -7.57 7.61
C GLN A 275 21.44 -7.60 6.15
N GLN A 276 20.14 -7.58 5.91
CA GLN A 276 19.59 -7.58 4.55
C GLN A 276 19.83 -6.23 3.87
N THR A 277 20.32 -6.28 2.63
CA THR A 277 20.64 -5.11 1.80
C THR A 277 20.00 -5.18 0.42
N GLU A 278 19.37 -6.30 0.09
CA GLU A 278 18.71 -6.57 -1.17
C GLU A 278 17.29 -7.09 -0.93
N ALA A 279 16.33 -6.55 -1.65
CA ALA A 279 14.95 -7.02 -1.62
C ALA A 279 14.82 -8.29 -2.47
N VAL A 280 14.36 -9.38 -1.88
CA VAL A 280 14.26 -10.69 -2.50
C VAL A 280 12.95 -11.38 -2.18
N GLY A 281 12.61 -12.41 -2.94
CA GLY A 281 11.45 -13.28 -2.68
C GLY A 281 10.10 -12.58 -2.88
N HIS A 282 9.09 -13.05 -2.18
CA HIS A 282 7.71 -12.57 -2.32
C HIS A 282 7.56 -11.10 -1.88
N ALA A 283 7.01 -10.26 -2.76
CA ALA A 283 7.05 -8.82 -2.58
C ALA A 283 6.14 -8.32 -1.43
N VAL A 284 4.97 -8.95 -1.21
CA VAL A 284 4.07 -8.59 -0.11
C VAL A 284 4.72 -8.92 1.23
N ARG A 285 5.26 -10.15 1.37
CA ARG A 285 5.99 -10.57 2.58
C ARG A 285 7.10 -9.60 2.93
N ALA A 286 7.92 -9.23 1.94
CA ALA A 286 9.02 -8.29 2.10
C ALA A 286 8.53 -6.91 2.58
N ALA A 287 7.59 -6.29 1.89
CA ALA A 287 7.14 -4.94 2.22
C ALA A 287 6.34 -4.87 3.55
N TYR A 288 5.65 -5.94 3.95
CA TYR A 288 5.07 -6.05 5.30
C TYR A 288 6.17 -6.17 6.36
N MET A 289 7.19 -6.99 6.13
CA MET A 289 8.35 -7.06 7.02
C MET A 289 9.02 -5.68 7.17
N TYR A 290 9.26 -4.98 6.07
CA TYR A 290 9.88 -3.64 6.10
C TYR A 290 8.99 -2.63 6.84
N SER A 291 7.68 -2.73 6.71
CA SER A 291 6.72 -1.93 7.50
C SER A 291 6.85 -2.20 9.00
N ALA A 292 6.93 -3.47 9.41
CA ALA A 292 7.12 -3.85 10.80
C ALA A 292 8.51 -3.44 11.34
N MET A 293 9.54 -3.59 10.51
CA MET A 293 10.91 -3.12 10.85
C MET A 293 10.93 -1.60 11.12
N ALA A 294 10.22 -0.79 10.31
CA ALA A 294 10.12 0.66 10.51
C ALA A 294 9.38 0.99 11.83
N ASP A 295 8.31 0.28 12.13
CA ASP A 295 7.60 0.41 13.39
C ASP A 295 8.49 0.06 14.60
N VAL A 296 9.25 -1.04 14.53
CA VAL A 296 10.18 -1.45 15.61
C VAL A 296 11.32 -0.45 15.75
N ALA A 297 11.91 0.03 14.64
CA ALA A 297 12.94 1.08 14.67
C ALA A 297 12.43 2.33 15.39
N ALA A 298 11.22 2.81 15.09
CA ALA A 298 10.63 3.98 15.73
C ALA A 298 10.39 3.76 17.24
N LEU A 299 9.90 2.58 17.64
CA LEU A 299 9.50 2.27 19.01
C LEU A 299 10.67 1.92 19.92
N THR A 300 11.76 1.38 19.36
CA THR A 300 12.94 0.97 20.14
C THR A 300 14.10 1.95 19.99
N GLY A 301 14.19 2.66 18.86
CA GLY A 301 15.34 3.45 18.48
C GLY A 301 16.54 2.59 18.06
N ASP A 302 16.29 1.37 17.56
CA ASP A 302 17.31 0.45 17.08
C ASP A 302 17.80 0.89 15.70
N GLU A 303 18.99 1.49 15.65
CA GLU A 303 19.59 2.04 14.43
C GLU A 303 19.93 0.96 13.39
N ALA A 304 20.17 -0.30 13.80
CA ALA A 304 20.48 -1.36 12.86
C ALA A 304 19.28 -1.68 11.95
N TYR A 305 18.06 -1.61 12.48
CA TYR A 305 16.84 -1.71 11.69
C TYR A 305 16.72 -0.57 10.66
N GLN A 306 16.98 0.68 11.11
CA GLN A 306 16.90 1.84 10.22
C GLN A 306 17.94 1.78 9.09
N GLN A 307 19.18 1.38 9.41
CA GLN A 307 20.24 1.24 8.40
C GLN A 307 19.92 0.16 7.36
N ALA A 308 19.37 -0.98 7.79
CA ALA A 308 18.93 -2.03 6.87
C ALA A 308 17.77 -1.54 5.98
N LEU A 309 16.78 -0.87 6.58
CA LEU A 309 15.63 -0.29 5.85
C LEU A 309 16.06 0.70 4.77
N ASN A 310 17.05 1.55 5.03
CA ASN A 310 17.55 2.51 4.04
C ASN A 310 18.19 1.81 2.85
N LYS A 311 19.00 0.77 3.09
CA LYS A 311 19.62 -0.03 2.01
C LYS A 311 18.58 -0.80 1.19
N LEU A 312 17.59 -1.41 1.85
CA LEU A 312 16.49 -2.10 1.20
C LEU A 312 15.64 -1.16 0.36
N TRP A 313 15.38 0.06 0.88
CA TRP A 313 14.63 1.08 0.15
C TRP A 313 15.38 1.54 -1.11
N GLU A 314 16.68 1.79 -1.01
CA GLU A 314 17.51 2.11 -2.17
C GLU A 314 17.53 0.97 -3.19
N ASP A 315 17.62 -0.28 -2.77
CA ASP A 315 17.59 -1.42 -3.69
C ASP A 315 16.25 -1.52 -4.42
N VAL A 316 15.12 -1.35 -3.70
CA VAL A 316 13.79 -1.37 -4.32
C VAL A 316 13.60 -0.19 -5.25
N VAL A 317 13.77 1.03 -4.77
CA VAL A 317 13.37 2.25 -5.50
C VAL A 317 14.31 2.56 -6.66
N PHE A 318 15.62 2.28 -6.52
CA PHE A 318 16.60 2.60 -7.55
C PHE A 318 16.84 1.46 -8.55
N ARG A 319 16.28 0.24 -8.30
CA ARG A 319 16.64 -0.92 -9.13
C ARG A 319 15.49 -1.88 -9.45
N LYS A 320 14.40 -1.91 -8.65
CA LYS A 320 13.39 -2.97 -8.70
C LYS A 320 11.95 -2.46 -8.72
N MET A 321 11.73 -1.15 -8.69
CA MET A 321 10.41 -0.54 -8.73
C MET A 321 10.03 -0.15 -10.17
N TYR A 322 8.84 -0.49 -10.60
CA TYR A 322 8.29 -0.06 -11.87
C TYR A 322 7.90 1.43 -11.85
N LEU A 323 7.82 2.06 -13.02
CA LEU A 323 7.40 3.46 -13.15
C LEU A 323 6.04 3.73 -12.49
N THR A 324 5.17 2.74 -12.47
CA THR A 324 3.86 2.79 -11.81
C THR A 324 3.94 2.68 -10.27
N GLY A 325 5.13 2.55 -9.70
CA GLY A 325 5.32 2.28 -8.28
C GLY A 325 5.09 0.82 -7.87
N GLY A 326 4.68 -0.04 -8.81
CA GLY A 326 4.53 -1.47 -8.58
C GLY A 326 5.86 -2.14 -8.25
N ILE A 327 5.83 -3.20 -7.45
CA ILE A 327 6.97 -4.03 -7.08
C ILE A 327 6.64 -5.51 -7.29
N GLY A 328 7.69 -6.31 -7.53
CA GLY A 328 7.52 -7.74 -7.86
C GLY A 328 7.46 -7.96 -9.36
N SER A 329 8.58 -8.34 -9.99
CA SER A 329 8.71 -8.47 -11.44
C SER A 329 8.36 -9.86 -11.97
N THR A 330 8.27 -10.89 -11.09
CA THR A 330 8.02 -12.26 -11.51
C THR A 330 6.80 -12.89 -10.83
N GLY A 331 5.99 -13.58 -11.63
CA GLY A 331 4.87 -14.40 -11.14
C GLY A 331 5.31 -15.76 -10.57
N ALA A 332 6.54 -16.22 -10.83
CA ALA A 332 7.00 -17.54 -10.39
C ALA A 332 6.99 -17.70 -8.85
N TRP A 333 7.28 -16.62 -8.13
CA TRP A 333 7.21 -16.53 -6.66
C TRP A 333 6.57 -15.23 -6.19
N GLU A 334 5.75 -14.59 -7.03
CA GLU A 334 5.01 -13.36 -6.70
C GLU A 334 5.92 -12.24 -6.16
N GLY A 335 7.14 -12.11 -6.73
CA GLY A 335 8.16 -11.36 -6.03
C GLY A 335 9.20 -10.64 -6.87
N PHE A 336 10.27 -10.26 -6.18
CA PHE A 336 11.39 -9.53 -6.77
C PHE A 336 12.23 -10.41 -7.69
N GLY A 337 12.54 -9.89 -8.87
CA GLY A 337 13.59 -10.38 -9.75
C GLY A 337 14.97 -9.76 -9.42
N PRO A 338 16.00 -10.08 -10.23
CA PRO A 338 17.28 -9.39 -10.15
C PRO A 338 17.13 -7.87 -10.38
N ALA A 339 18.12 -7.09 -9.93
CA ALA A 339 18.16 -5.66 -10.17
C ALA A 339 18.01 -5.32 -11.65
N TYR A 340 17.17 -4.32 -11.97
CA TYR A 340 16.84 -3.84 -13.32
C TYR A 340 16.10 -4.85 -14.22
N ASN A 341 15.66 -5.99 -13.67
CA ASN A 341 14.80 -6.93 -14.39
C ASN A 341 13.34 -6.52 -14.23
N LEU A 342 12.82 -5.70 -15.14
CA LEU A 342 11.50 -5.08 -15.08
C LEU A 342 10.71 -5.34 -16.39
N PRO A 343 10.35 -6.61 -16.69
CA PRO A 343 9.59 -6.95 -17.89
C PRO A 343 8.18 -6.36 -17.84
N ASN A 344 7.67 -5.87 -18.96
CA ASN A 344 6.39 -5.16 -19.03
C ASN A 344 5.16 -6.08 -19.06
N ALA A 345 5.15 -7.05 -19.97
CA ALA A 345 3.98 -7.92 -20.19
C ALA A 345 3.83 -8.99 -19.09
N SER A 346 4.92 -9.44 -18.50
CA SER A 346 4.96 -10.42 -17.42
C SER A 346 5.19 -9.78 -16.04
N ALA A 347 5.15 -8.45 -15.94
CA ALA A 347 5.20 -7.75 -14.67
C ALA A 347 4.10 -8.28 -13.76
N TYR A 348 4.48 -8.83 -12.60
CA TYR A 348 3.49 -9.33 -11.66
C TYR A 348 2.82 -8.17 -10.93
N CYS A 349 3.60 -7.30 -10.29
CA CYS A 349 3.12 -6.07 -9.65
C CYS A 349 1.79 -6.28 -8.93
N GLU A 350 1.77 -7.23 -8.00
CA GLU A 350 0.56 -7.59 -7.26
C GLU A 350 -0.07 -6.36 -6.60
N THR A 351 -1.39 -6.27 -6.62
CA THR A 351 -2.12 -5.19 -5.95
C THR A 351 -1.79 -5.11 -4.47
N CYS A 352 -1.68 -6.27 -3.77
CA CYS A 352 -1.26 -6.30 -2.36
C CYS A 352 0.18 -5.80 -2.17
N ALA A 353 1.08 -6.07 -3.11
CA ALA A 353 2.45 -5.59 -3.05
C ALA A 353 2.52 -4.06 -3.20
N SER A 354 1.68 -3.47 -4.06
CA SER A 354 1.54 -2.02 -4.17
C SER A 354 1.02 -1.41 -2.86
N ILE A 355 0.01 -2.00 -2.23
CA ILE A 355 -0.51 -1.53 -0.93
C ILE A 355 0.57 -1.64 0.17
N ALA A 356 1.28 -2.76 0.22
CA ALA A 356 2.36 -2.97 1.18
C ALA A 356 3.51 -1.96 0.98
N ASN A 357 3.86 -1.65 -0.29
CA ASN A 357 4.84 -0.62 -0.63
C ASN A 357 4.39 0.77 -0.18
N ALA A 358 3.10 1.11 -0.33
CA ALA A 358 2.54 2.35 0.18
C ALA A 358 2.64 2.41 1.72
N PHE A 359 2.26 1.36 2.44
CA PHE A 359 2.39 1.28 3.90
C PHE A 359 3.82 1.44 4.38
N TRP A 360 4.78 0.82 3.70
CA TRP A 360 6.19 0.92 4.03
C TRP A 360 6.74 2.33 3.80
N ASN A 361 6.49 2.93 2.64
CA ASN A 361 6.97 4.27 2.32
C ASN A 361 6.38 5.34 3.26
N TYR A 362 5.10 5.23 3.64
CA TYR A 362 4.54 6.15 4.62
C TYR A 362 5.20 6.03 6.00
N ARG A 363 5.52 4.81 6.45
CA ARG A 363 6.25 4.59 7.70
C ARG A 363 7.68 5.14 7.65
N MET A 364 8.36 5.00 6.51
CA MET A 364 9.67 5.62 6.30
C MET A 364 9.60 7.15 6.38
N PHE A 365 8.54 7.75 5.82
CA PHE A 365 8.30 9.19 6.00
C PHE A 365 8.09 9.55 7.48
N LEU A 366 7.28 8.82 8.22
CA LEU A 366 7.06 9.06 9.65
C LEU A 366 8.35 8.92 10.47
N LEU A 367 9.26 8.05 10.04
CA LEU A 367 10.54 7.78 10.70
C LEU A 367 11.59 8.87 10.42
N GLU A 368 11.72 9.30 9.17
CA GLU A 368 12.85 10.15 8.72
C GLU A 368 12.45 11.58 8.32
N GLY A 369 11.17 11.83 8.02
CA GLY A 369 10.66 13.14 7.65
C GLY A 369 11.12 13.63 6.28
N GLU A 370 11.44 12.73 5.34
CA GLU A 370 11.87 13.08 3.99
C GLU A 370 10.75 12.90 2.97
N ALA A 371 10.54 13.89 2.12
CA ALA A 371 9.49 13.89 1.09
C ALA A 371 9.69 12.79 0.02
N LYS A 372 10.92 12.31 -0.20
CA LYS A 372 11.20 11.23 -1.16
C LYS A 372 10.35 9.98 -0.93
N TYR A 373 10.02 9.65 0.31
CA TYR A 373 9.14 8.53 0.64
C TYR A 373 7.69 8.81 0.26
N LEU A 374 7.25 10.07 0.38
CA LEU A 374 5.92 10.49 -0.07
C LEU A 374 5.83 10.58 -1.60
N ASP A 375 6.94 10.84 -2.30
CA ASP A 375 6.99 10.79 -3.77
C ASP A 375 6.74 9.35 -4.27
N VAL A 376 7.35 8.37 -3.61
CA VAL A 376 7.09 6.95 -3.89
C VAL A 376 5.66 6.57 -3.49
N PHE A 377 5.21 6.97 -2.29
CA PHE A 377 3.84 6.72 -1.82
C PHE A 377 2.79 7.24 -2.81
N GLU A 378 2.90 8.49 -3.23
CA GLU A 378 1.99 9.12 -4.19
C GLU A 378 1.99 8.37 -5.53
N ARG A 379 3.18 8.05 -6.06
CA ARG A 379 3.35 7.25 -7.29
C ARG A 379 2.64 5.91 -7.20
N VAL A 380 2.87 5.17 -6.13
CA VAL A 380 2.26 3.86 -5.89
C VAL A 380 0.75 3.95 -5.81
N VAL A 381 0.23 4.92 -5.06
CA VAL A 381 -1.22 5.05 -4.83
C VAL A 381 -1.94 5.46 -6.10
N TYR A 382 -1.47 6.49 -6.81
CA TYR A 382 -2.13 6.97 -8.03
C TYR A 382 -2.06 5.99 -9.22
N ASN A 383 -1.16 5.01 -9.18
CA ASN A 383 -0.98 4.07 -10.28
C ASN A 383 -1.13 2.60 -9.85
N GLY A 384 -0.19 2.05 -9.07
CA GLY A 384 -0.17 0.62 -8.71
C GLY A 384 -1.37 0.18 -7.89
N VAL A 385 -1.81 0.98 -6.90
CA VAL A 385 -2.98 0.64 -6.06
C VAL A 385 -4.28 0.86 -6.84
N LEU A 386 -4.46 2.04 -7.46
CA LEU A 386 -5.70 2.35 -8.17
C LEU A 386 -5.91 1.50 -9.42
N SER A 387 -4.86 0.96 -10.06
CA SER A 387 -5.00 -0.02 -11.13
C SER A 387 -5.62 -1.32 -10.64
N GLY A 388 -5.39 -1.70 -9.38
CA GLY A 388 -5.88 -2.93 -8.77
C GLY A 388 -7.40 -3.01 -8.61
N ILE A 389 -8.13 -1.90 -8.76
CA ILE A 389 -9.59 -1.84 -8.57
C ILE A 389 -10.26 -1.14 -9.75
N SER A 390 -11.45 -1.60 -10.12
CA SER A 390 -12.27 -0.95 -11.14
C SER A 390 -12.86 0.38 -10.63
N LEU A 391 -13.19 1.26 -11.56
CA LEU A 391 -13.90 2.51 -11.27
C LEU A 391 -15.29 2.26 -10.65
N SER A 392 -15.89 1.10 -10.94
CA SER A 392 -17.16 0.64 -10.34
C SER A 392 -16.99 0.09 -8.91
N GLY A 393 -15.78 -0.29 -8.49
CA GLY A 393 -15.48 -0.80 -7.16
C GLY A 393 -15.69 -2.30 -6.96
N ASP A 394 -16.16 -3.05 -7.96
CA ASP A 394 -16.58 -4.46 -7.83
C ASP A 394 -15.74 -5.46 -8.65
N ARG A 395 -14.66 -4.99 -9.28
CA ARG A 395 -13.74 -5.83 -10.06
C ARG A 395 -12.30 -5.43 -9.77
N PHE A 396 -11.41 -6.42 -9.83
CA PHE A 396 -10.04 -6.28 -9.34
C PHE A 396 -9.02 -6.88 -10.31
N PHE A 397 -7.82 -6.32 -10.32
CA PHE A 397 -6.62 -7.00 -10.78
C PHE A 397 -5.88 -7.63 -9.62
N TYR A 398 -5.38 -8.84 -9.83
CA TYR A 398 -4.36 -9.45 -8.99
C TYR A 398 -2.98 -8.91 -9.39
N ALA A 399 -2.54 -9.24 -10.60
CA ALA A 399 -1.34 -8.70 -11.22
C ALA A 399 -1.66 -7.44 -12.05
N ASN A 400 -0.73 -6.48 -12.06
CA ASN A 400 -0.87 -5.20 -12.77
C ASN A 400 0.25 -5.04 -13.81
N PRO A 401 0.13 -5.65 -15.00
CA PRO A 401 1.15 -5.59 -16.05
C PRO A 401 1.24 -4.18 -16.66
N LEU A 402 2.41 -3.86 -17.21
CA LEU A 402 2.64 -2.61 -17.95
C LEU A 402 2.43 -2.75 -19.46
N ALA A 403 2.17 -3.96 -19.93
CA ALA A 403 1.72 -4.23 -21.29
C ALA A 403 0.74 -5.42 -21.31
N SER A 404 -0.24 -5.36 -22.20
CA SER A 404 -1.24 -6.42 -22.42
C SER A 404 -1.47 -6.61 -23.92
N PHE A 405 -1.66 -7.85 -24.33
CA PHE A 405 -2.03 -8.23 -25.69
C PHE A 405 -3.51 -8.65 -25.81
N GLY A 406 -4.35 -8.25 -24.85
CA GLY A 406 -5.77 -8.56 -24.80
C GLY A 406 -6.16 -9.65 -23.80
N GLN A 407 -5.19 -10.26 -23.10
CA GLN A 407 -5.44 -11.36 -22.17
C GLN A 407 -5.88 -10.91 -20.76
N HIS A 408 -5.71 -9.65 -20.42
CA HIS A 408 -5.98 -9.15 -19.06
C HIS A 408 -7.34 -8.46 -18.97
N GLU A 409 -8.09 -8.80 -17.92
CA GLU A 409 -9.30 -8.09 -17.50
C GLU A 409 -9.44 -8.15 -15.98
N ARG A 410 -10.12 -7.18 -15.37
CA ARG A 410 -10.47 -7.24 -13.95
C ARG A 410 -11.56 -8.25 -13.72
N THR A 411 -11.44 -9.05 -12.67
CA THR A 411 -12.41 -10.06 -12.28
C THR A 411 -13.13 -9.66 -10.99
N PRO A 412 -14.38 -10.13 -10.76
CA PRO A 412 -15.11 -9.79 -9.55
C PRO A 412 -14.52 -10.42 -8.28
N TRP A 413 -13.78 -11.53 -8.42
CA TRP A 413 -13.18 -12.27 -7.32
C TRP A 413 -12.08 -13.22 -7.80
N PHE A 414 -11.25 -13.69 -6.86
CA PHE A 414 -10.17 -14.65 -7.10
C PHE A 414 -10.29 -15.86 -6.19
N GLY A 415 -9.67 -16.98 -6.56
CA GLY A 415 -9.48 -18.12 -5.68
C GLY A 415 -8.65 -17.76 -4.44
N CYS A 416 -7.49 -17.15 -4.66
CA CYS A 416 -6.71 -16.46 -3.62
C CYS A 416 -7.15 -14.99 -3.59
N ALA A 417 -8.09 -14.63 -2.72
CA ALA A 417 -8.75 -13.34 -2.75
C ALA A 417 -8.09 -12.28 -1.85
N CYS A 418 -6.78 -12.31 -1.69
CA CYS A 418 -6.08 -11.37 -0.81
C CYS A 418 -6.25 -9.89 -1.24
N CYS A 419 -6.29 -9.60 -2.54
CA CYS A 419 -6.29 -8.23 -3.06
C CYS A 419 -7.60 -7.46 -2.83
N PRO A 420 -8.82 -7.99 -3.11
CA PRO A 420 -10.05 -7.25 -2.93
C PRO A 420 -10.25 -6.70 -1.51
N PRO A 421 -10.17 -7.50 -0.42
CA PRO A 421 -10.32 -6.96 0.93
C PRO A 421 -9.14 -6.09 1.35
N ASN A 422 -7.94 -6.26 0.75
CA ASN A 422 -6.79 -5.41 1.04
C ASN A 422 -6.95 -4.01 0.43
N VAL A 423 -7.51 -3.88 -0.78
CA VAL A 423 -7.88 -2.58 -1.37
C VAL A 423 -8.99 -1.93 -0.56
N ALA A 424 -10.03 -2.69 -0.20
CA ALA A 424 -11.14 -2.22 0.60
C ALA A 424 -10.69 -1.64 1.97
N ARG A 425 -9.66 -2.22 2.62
CA ARG A 425 -9.14 -1.64 3.87
C ARG A 425 -8.19 -0.46 3.64
N PHE A 426 -7.61 -0.30 2.44
CA PHE A 426 -6.65 0.76 2.16
C PHE A 426 -7.33 2.09 1.81
N LEU A 427 -8.32 2.07 0.90
CA LEU A 427 -8.92 3.29 0.35
C LEU A 427 -9.59 4.19 1.39
N PRO A 428 -10.34 3.69 2.37
CA PRO A 428 -10.92 4.57 3.39
C PRO A 428 -9.88 5.32 4.23
N GLN A 429 -8.64 4.80 4.30
CA GLN A 429 -7.57 5.40 5.09
C GLN A 429 -6.90 6.61 4.42
N MET A 430 -7.25 6.96 3.18
CA MET A 430 -6.54 8.00 2.42
C MET A 430 -6.39 9.33 3.17
N GLY A 431 -7.40 9.75 3.92
CA GLY A 431 -7.36 11.01 4.66
C GLY A 431 -6.19 11.11 5.65
N GLN A 432 -5.81 10.03 6.31
CA GLN A 432 -4.72 10.05 7.30
C GLN A 432 -3.32 10.31 6.70
N TYR A 433 -3.15 10.14 5.38
CA TYR A 433 -1.88 10.34 4.69
C TYR A 433 -1.66 11.78 4.22
N PHE A 434 -2.73 12.60 4.18
CA PHE A 434 -2.69 13.96 3.62
C PHE A 434 -1.94 14.95 4.51
N TYR A 435 -2.01 14.76 5.82
CA TYR A 435 -1.38 15.65 6.79
C TYR A 435 -0.71 14.86 7.91
N ALA A 436 0.29 15.50 8.52
CA ALA A 436 0.95 14.95 9.71
C ALA A 436 1.45 16.10 10.61
N THR A 437 1.75 15.80 11.87
CA THR A 437 2.26 16.79 12.82
C THR A 437 3.47 16.27 13.58
N SER A 438 4.37 17.19 14.00
CA SER A 438 5.50 16.88 14.86
C SER A 438 5.89 18.10 15.67
N GLY A 439 5.59 18.12 16.96
CA GLY A 439 5.85 19.28 17.79
C GLY A 439 5.11 20.53 17.32
N ASP A 440 5.84 21.55 16.85
CA ASP A 440 5.30 22.78 16.26
C ASP A 440 5.24 22.75 14.71
N ARG A 441 5.41 21.57 14.11
CA ARG A 441 5.43 21.38 12.66
C ARG A 441 4.14 20.73 12.18
N LEU A 442 3.57 21.27 11.10
CA LEU A 442 2.44 20.74 10.37
C LEU A 442 2.84 20.43 8.93
N PHE A 443 2.78 19.18 8.55
CA PHE A 443 3.11 18.69 7.22
C PHE A 443 1.86 18.64 6.34
N VAL A 444 1.97 19.18 5.13
CA VAL A 444 1.05 18.98 4.02
C VAL A 444 1.72 18.00 3.06
N ASN A 445 1.31 16.75 3.12
CA ASN A 445 1.96 15.62 2.44
C ASN A 445 1.44 15.42 1.02
N LEU A 446 0.12 15.52 0.83
CA LEU A 446 -0.57 15.24 -0.43
C LEU A 446 -1.55 16.37 -0.74
N TYR A 447 -1.90 16.47 -2.04
CA TYR A 447 -2.82 17.48 -2.54
C TYR A 447 -4.12 16.85 -3.05
N GLY A 448 -5.23 17.54 -2.76
CA GLY A 448 -6.59 17.17 -3.12
C GLY A 448 -7.57 18.06 -2.38
N ALA A 449 -8.70 18.40 -3.00
CA ALA A 449 -9.69 19.27 -2.35
C ALA A 449 -10.23 18.57 -1.10
N SER A 450 -9.89 19.14 0.04
CA SER A 450 -10.14 18.55 1.36
C SER A 450 -10.23 19.60 2.44
N SER A 451 -10.90 19.26 3.55
CA SER A 451 -10.77 20.00 4.80
C SER A 451 -10.24 19.09 5.90
N ALA A 452 -9.38 19.61 6.75
CA ALA A 452 -8.76 18.88 7.84
C ALA A 452 -8.79 19.67 9.14
N GLN A 453 -9.01 18.97 10.27
CA GLN A 453 -8.84 19.53 11.61
C GLN A 453 -7.62 18.86 12.26
N VAL A 454 -6.58 19.65 12.48
CA VAL A 454 -5.32 19.16 13.06
C VAL A 454 -5.00 19.94 14.33
N GLU A 455 -4.14 19.36 15.17
CA GLU A 455 -3.64 20.03 16.36
C GLU A 455 -2.12 20.14 16.26
N VAL A 456 -1.59 21.37 16.39
CA VAL A 456 -0.17 21.68 16.35
C VAL A 456 0.19 22.38 17.65
N LYS A 457 1.01 21.75 18.50
CA LYS A 457 1.44 22.31 19.81
C LYS A 457 0.25 22.78 20.67
N GLY A 458 -0.84 22.00 20.69
CA GLY A 458 -2.08 22.33 21.43
C GLY A 458 -2.98 23.36 20.77
N LEU A 459 -2.59 23.91 19.61
CA LEU A 459 -3.40 24.83 18.82
C LEU A 459 -4.21 24.07 17.79
N LYS A 460 -5.53 24.21 17.80
CA LYS A 460 -6.41 23.65 16.76
C LYS A 460 -6.32 24.51 15.50
N VAL A 461 -6.07 23.84 14.37
CA VAL A 461 -5.94 24.44 13.05
C VAL A 461 -6.86 23.73 12.07
N ARG A 462 -7.75 24.48 11.42
CA ARG A 462 -8.51 23.98 10.28
C ARG A 462 -7.75 24.36 8.99
N LEU A 463 -7.48 23.36 8.16
CA LEU A 463 -6.92 23.53 6.83
C LEU A 463 -7.99 23.25 5.79
N GLU A 464 -7.98 24.04 4.71
CA GLU A 464 -8.86 23.82 3.55
C GLU A 464 -8.03 23.87 2.29
N GLN A 465 -7.98 22.77 1.54
CA GLN A 465 -7.39 22.73 0.20
C GLN A 465 -8.48 22.86 -0.85
N GLN A 466 -8.32 23.80 -1.77
CA GLN A 466 -9.15 24.00 -2.96
C GLN A 466 -8.28 23.74 -4.19
N THR A 467 -8.58 22.70 -4.97
CA THR A 467 -7.82 22.31 -6.14
C THR A 467 -8.60 21.32 -7.00
N ARG A 468 -8.21 21.19 -8.25
CA ARG A 468 -8.61 20.07 -9.13
C ARG A 468 -7.49 19.07 -9.36
N TYR A 469 -6.52 19.02 -8.43
CA TYR A 469 -5.46 18.02 -8.46
C TYR A 469 -6.05 16.60 -8.43
N PRO A 470 -5.54 15.65 -9.24
CA PRO A 470 -4.32 15.68 -10.04
C PRO A 470 -4.48 16.21 -11.48
N TRP A 471 -5.60 16.87 -11.80
CA TRP A 471 -5.88 17.35 -13.15
C TRP A 471 -5.38 18.77 -13.39
N GLU A 472 -5.22 19.57 -12.37
CA GLU A 472 -4.67 20.93 -12.42
C GLU A 472 -3.59 21.09 -11.35
N GLY A 473 -2.58 21.91 -11.63
CA GLY A 473 -1.45 22.12 -10.73
C GLY A 473 -1.66 23.23 -9.71
N GLU A 474 -2.78 23.97 -9.82
CA GLU A 474 -3.12 25.07 -8.94
C GLU A 474 -3.78 24.55 -7.66
N ILE A 475 -3.19 24.88 -6.51
CA ILE A 475 -3.67 24.50 -5.19
C ILE A 475 -3.74 25.76 -4.33
N LYS A 476 -4.90 26.01 -3.72
CA LYS A 476 -5.08 27.05 -2.71
C LYS A 476 -5.33 26.39 -1.36
N LEU A 477 -4.45 26.65 -0.40
CA LEU A 477 -4.57 26.22 0.98
C LEU A 477 -4.96 27.42 1.84
N THR A 478 -6.04 27.29 2.62
CA THR A 478 -6.44 28.28 3.62
C THR A 478 -6.14 27.74 5.02
N VAL A 479 -5.48 28.54 5.84
CA VAL A 479 -5.06 28.20 7.19
C VAL A 479 -5.92 28.96 8.19
N ASN A 480 -6.68 28.22 9.01
CA ASN A 480 -7.61 28.79 9.99
C ASN A 480 -7.30 28.26 11.39
N PRO A 481 -6.30 28.81 12.10
CA PRO A 481 -6.09 28.49 13.51
C PRO A 481 -7.23 29.09 14.36
N GLU A 482 -7.60 28.42 15.47
CA GLU A 482 -8.64 28.91 16.42
C GLU A 482 -8.31 30.25 17.05
N LYS A 483 -7.02 30.59 17.11
CA LYS A 483 -6.43 31.88 17.48
C LYS A 483 -5.11 32.06 16.78
N GLU A 484 -4.64 33.31 16.64
CA GLU A 484 -3.30 33.56 16.09
C GLU A 484 -2.25 32.75 16.84
N GLY A 485 -1.38 32.05 16.08
CA GLY A 485 -0.35 31.21 16.67
C GLY A 485 0.83 30.95 15.76
N ARG A 486 2.03 30.81 16.35
CA ARG A 486 3.27 30.55 15.62
C ARG A 486 3.52 29.05 15.51
N PHE A 487 3.63 28.56 14.28
CA PHE A 487 4.04 27.21 13.93
C PHE A 487 4.66 27.16 12.54
N ILE A 488 5.33 26.06 12.23
CA ILE A 488 5.96 25.80 10.93
C ILE A 488 5.02 24.95 10.09
N LEU A 489 4.60 25.47 8.94
CA LEU A 489 3.87 24.69 7.96
C LEU A 489 4.86 24.19 6.90
N LEU A 490 4.94 22.88 6.70
CA LEU A 490 5.84 22.18 5.79
C LEU A 490 5.06 21.72 4.56
N LEU A 491 5.27 22.40 3.42
CA LEU A 491 4.63 22.04 2.15
C LEU A 491 5.52 21.10 1.37
N ARG A 492 5.04 19.89 1.04
CA ARG A 492 5.77 19.02 0.13
C ARG A 492 5.79 19.61 -1.28
N ILE A 493 6.96 19.71 -1.87
CA ILE A 493 7.10 19.96 -3.30
C ILE A 493 7.45 18.62 -3.96
N PRO A 494 6.53 18.03 -4.75
CA PRO A 494 6.75 16.70 -5.32
C PRO A 494 7.99 16.64 -6.22
N GLY A 495 8.72 15.52 -6.16
CA GLY A 495 9.93 15.30 -6.96
C GLY A 495 9.69 15.45 -8.46
N TRP A 496 8.54 14.96 -8.96
CA TRP A 496 8.17 15.12 -10.36
C TRP A 496 8.03 16.61 -10.78
N ALA A 497 7.59 17.50 -9.90
CA ALA A 497 7.55 18.95 -10.16
C ALA A 497 8.93 19.59 -10.14
N LEU A 498 9.92 18.93 -9.56
CA LEU A 498 11.33 19.35 -9.52
C LEU A 498 12.18 18.71 -10.62
N GLY A 499 11.56 17.97 -11.55
CA GLY A 499 12.27 17.35 -12.67
C GLY A 499 12.75 15.92 -12.41
N GLN A 500 12.26 15.24 -11.38
CA GLN A 500 12.63 13.88 -11.01
C GLN A 500 11.39 12.98 -10.97
N PRO A 501 11.18 12.05 -11.95
CA PRO A 501 9.99 11.20 -12.00
C PRO A 501 9.79 10.38 -10.73
N VAL A 502 10.86 9.76 -10.25
CA VAL A 502 10.96 9.02 -8.99
C VAL A 502 12.29 9.34 -8.34
N PRO A 503 12.49 9.10 -7.04
CA PRO A 503 13.80 9.22 -6.42
C PRO A 503 14.83 8.30 -7.08
N GLY A 504 16.08 8.77 -7.24
CA GLY A 504 17.16 8.02 -7.88
C GLY A 504 17.26 8.23 -9.38
N ASP A 505 17.91 7.29 -10.08
CA ASP A 505 18.23 7.35 -11.51
C ASP A 505 17.57 6.25 -12.36
N LEU A 506 16.64 5.48 -11.76
CA LEU A 506 15.96 4.40 -12.46
C LEU A 506 15.13 4.92 -13.63
N TYR A 507 14.55 6.13 -13.49
CA TYR A 507 13.79 6.82 -14.51
C TYR A 507 14.20 8.29 -14.58
N SER A 508 14.20 8.85 -15.80
CA SER A 508 14.53 10.25 -16.07
C SER A 508 13.59 10.84 -17.11
N TYR A 509 13.41 12.15 -17.08
CA TYR A 509 12.64 12.82 -18.12
C TYR A 509 13.48 12.99 -19.39
N ALA A 510 12.82 12.75 -20.54
CA ALA A 510 13.38 13.05 -21.84
C ALA A 510 13.07 14.49 -22.24
N GLY A 511 14.05 15.21 -22.77
CA GLY A 511 13.82 16.53 -23.39
C GLY A 511 13.75 17.70 -22.41
N GLN A 512 12.89 18.67 -22.72
CA GLN A 512 12.86 19.97 -22.05
C GLN A 512 12.42 19.89 -20.57
N THR A 513 12.97 20.77 -19.76
CA THR A 513 12.54 20.98 -18.39
C THR A 513 11.13 21.59 -18.36
N ALA A 514 10.25 21.04 -17.52
CA ALA A 514 8.97 21.65 -17.20
C ALA A 514 9.15 23.05 -16.55
N GLY A 515 8.06 23.79 -16.44
CA GLY A 515 7.99 24.98 -15.59
C GLY A 515 8.52 24.71 -14.19
N LYS A 516 8.79 25.74 -13.43
CA LYS A 516 9.21 25.61 -12.02
C LYS A 516 7.99 25.73 -11.12
N PRO A 517 7.91 24.96 -10.02
CA PRO A 517 6.88 25.17 -9.01
C PRO A 517 7.04 26.57 -8.38
N SER A 518 5.92 27.15 -7.95
CA SER A 518 5.93 28.42 -7.25
C SER A 518 4.97 28.42 -6.06
N VAL A 519 5.29 29.18 -5.04
CA VAL A 519 4.48 29.32 -3.81
C VAL A 519 4.32 30.78 -3.47
N LYS A 520 3.09 31.20 -3.14
CA LYS A 520 2.78 32.51 -2.58
C LYS A 520 2.09 32.35 -1.23
N VAL A 521 2.40 33.20 -0.29
CA VAL A 521 1.71 33.32 0.99
C VAL A 521 1.08 34.71 1.06
N ASN A 522 -0.25 34.77 1.20
CA ASN A 522 -1.00 36.03 1.17
C ASN A 522 -0.60 36.90 -0.03
N GLN A 523 -0.57 36.30 -1.23
CA GLN A 523 -0.20 36.87 -2.52
C GLN A 523 1.31 37.26 -2.67
N GLN A 524 2.13 37.10 -1.64
CA GLN A 524 3.56 37.37 -1.69
C GLN A 524 4.33 36.11 -2.08
N GLN A 525 5.16 36.24 -3.11
CA GLN A 525 6.03 35.15 -3.59
C GLN A 525 7.02 34.73 -2.51
N VAL A 526 7.18 33.41 -2.33
CA VAL A 526 8.15 32.82 -1.41
C VAL A 526 9.24 32.11 -2.22
N GLU A 527 10.50 32.31 -1.78
CA GLU A 527 11.62 31.55 -2.36
C GLU A 527 11.56 30.08 -1.97
N LEU A 528 11.74 29.18 -2.94
CA LEU A 528 11.72 27.74 -2.69
C LEU A 528 13.05 27.25 -2.11
N LYS A 529 13.22 27.39 -0.80
CA LYS A 529 14.32 26.75 -0.05
C LYS A 529 13.81 25.50 0.61
N LEU A 530 14.07 24.33 -0.01
CA LEU A 530 13.54 23.07 0.46
C LEU A 530 14.45 22.41 1.49
N GLU A 531 13.83 21.90 2.56
CA GLU A 531 14.44 21.03 3.56
C GLU A 531 13.82 19.63 3.45
N LYS A 532 14.59 18.61 3.14
CA LYS A 532 14.12 17.23 2.97
C LYS A 532 12.93 17.11 2.00
N GLY A 533 12.87 18.00 0.98
CA GLY A 533 11.78 18.03 -0.02
C GLY A 533 10.52 18.80 0.41
N PHE A 534 10.55 19.45 1.57
CA PHE A 534 9.49 20.35 2.05
C PHE A 534 9.93 21.81 2.03
N LEU A 535 8.99 22.71 1.72
CA LEU A 535 9.17 24.15 1.92
C LEU A 535 8.69 24.51 3.33
N PRO A 536 9.59 24.92 4.25
CA PRO A 536 9.19 25.39 5.57
C PRO A 536 8.67 26.83 5.51
N LEU A 537 7.47 27.04 6.05
CA LEU A 537 6.83 28.34 6.20
C LEU A 537 6.65 28.63 7.69
N GLU A 538 7.66 29.25 8.31
CA GLU A 538 7.63 29.62 9.73
C GLU A 538 7.09 31.03 9.90
N ARG A 539 5.94 31.18 10.57
CA ARG A 539 5.30 32.46 10.86
C ARG A 539 4.20 32.37 11.93
N SER A 540 3.71 33.53 12.42
CA SER A 540 2.41 33.58 13.10
C SER A 540 1.30 33.51 12.08
N TRP A 541 0.47 32.48 12.18
CA TRP A 541 -0.67 32.22 11.31
C TRP A 541 -1.94 32.81 11.90
N LYS A 542 -2.77 33.44 11.06
CA LYS A 542 -4.09 33.99 11.38
C LYS A 542 -5.16 33.28 10.57
N ALA A 543 -6.38 33.29 11.09
CA ALA A 543 -7.52 32.76 10.34
C ALA A 543 -7.68 33.52 9.01
N GLY A 544 -7.81 32.75 7.92
CA GLY A 544 -7.90 33.28 6.57
C GLY A 544 -6.57 33.48 5.84
N ASP A 545 -5.41 33.21 6.46
CA ASP A 545 -4.13 33.19 5.75
C ASP A 545 -4.17 32.18 4.60
N THR A 546 -3.67 32.56 3.42
CA THR A 546 -3.72 31.73 2.22
C THR A 546 -2.33 31.38 1.71
N ILE A 547 -2.22 30.18 1.17
CA ILE A 547 -1.04 29.71 0.44
C ILE A 547 -1.51 29.26 -0.93
N GLU A 548 -0.93 29.83 -1.97
CA GLU A 548 -1.16 29.46 -3.37
C GLU A 548 0.07 28.72 -3.88
N ILE A 549 -0.13 27.52 -4.39
CA ILE A 549 0.91 26.64 -4.93
C ILE A 549 0.58 26.41 -6.39
N SER A 550 1.54 26.63 -7.29
CA SER A 550 1.45 26.26 -8.70
C SER A 550 2.48 25.20 -9.01
N LEU A 551 2.03 24.03 -9.39
CA LEU A 551 2.87 22.88 -9.79
C LEU A 551 2.83 22.73 -11.31
N PRO A 552 3.99 22.57 -11.99
CA PRO A 552 4.02 22.36 -13.44
C PRO A 552 3.45 20.96 -13.76
N LEU A 553 2.28 20.92 -14.38
CA LEU A 553 1.53 19.69 -14.70
C LEU A 553 1.47 19.42 -16.22
N GLU A 554 2.51 19.81 -16.97
CA GLU A 554 2.65 19.44 -18.35
C GLU A 554 2.93 17.93 -18.50
N PRO A 555 2.38 17.27 -19.53
CA PRO A 555 2.75 15.89 -19.84
C PRO A 555 4.23 15.81 -20.23
N ARG A 556 4.91 14.77 -19.76
CA ARG A 556 6.34 14.59 -19.98
C ARG A 556 6.67 13.17 -20.39
N GLN A 557 7.65 13.03 -21.28
CA GLN A 557 8.21 11.73 -21.67
C GLN A 557 9.23 11.26 -20.63
N VAL A 558 9.20 9.96 -20.33
CA VAL A 558 10.07 9.30 -19.36
C VAL A 558 10.87 8.22 -20.06
N LEU A 559 12.16 8.15 -19.74
CA LEU A 559 13.08 7.11 -20.16
C LEU A 559 13.52 6.29 -18.94
N ALA A 560 13.65 4.98 -19.13
CA ALA A 560 14.25 4.11 -18.13
C ALA A 560 15.78 4.16 -18.20
N ASN A 561 16.44 3.85 -17.07
CA ASN A 561 17.87 3.61 -17.04
C ASN A 561 18.26 2.50 -18.04
N GLU A 562 19.37 2.66 -18.75
CA GLU A 562 19.82 1.72 -19.80
C GLU A 562 20.03 0.27 -19.33
N LYS A 563 20.18 0.07 -18.01
CA LYS A 563 20.26 -1.25 -17.39
C LYS A 563 18.92 -2.00 -17.44
N VAL A 564 17.79 -1.29 -17.56
CA VAL A 564 16.46 -1.90 -17.74
C VAL A 564 16.30 -2.30 -19.22
N LYS A 565 16.72 -3.50 -19.54
CA LYS A 565 16.81 -3.98 -20.94
C LYS A 565 15.44 -4.08 -21.63
N ASP A 566 14.40 -4.34 -20.86
CA ASP A 566 13.03 -4.44 -21.36
C ASP A 566 12.54 -3.10 -21.93
N ASP A 567 12.99 -1.97 -21.39
CA ASP A 567 12.56 -0.63 -21.78
C ASP A 567 13.53 0.08 -22.73
N ASN A 568 14.63 -0.54 -23.12
CA ASN A 568 15.55 0.04 -24.10
C ASN A 568 14.84 0.24 -25.45
N GLY A 569 14.94 1.44 -26.00
CA GLY A 569 14.23 1.82 -27.25
C GLY A 569 12.75 2.13 -27.04
N LEU A 570 12.28 2.23 -25.79
CA LEU A 570 10.91 2.60 -25.41
C LEU A 570 10.88 3.96 -24.71
N VAL A 571 9.70 4.52 -24.59
CA VAL A 571 9.38 5.77 -23.89
C VAL A 571 8.02 5.65 -23.22
N ALA A 572 7.91 6.10 -21.98
CA ALA A 572 6.63 6.24 -21.28
C ALA A 572 6.22 7.72 -21.21
N VAL A 573 4.98 7.97 -20.79
CA VAL A 573 4.44 9.32 -20.60
C VAL A 573 3.82 9.41 -19.21
N GLU A 574 4.09 10.52 -18.52
CA GLU A 574 3.41 10.84 -17.26
C GLU A 574 2.97 12.31 -17.23
N ARG A 575 2.07 12.62 -16.31
CA ARG A 575 1.61 13.97 -16.02
C ARG A 575 1.36 14.11 -14.52
N GLY A 576 2.22 14.86 -13.85
CA GLY A 576 2.24 14.89 -12.38
C GLY A 576 2.49 13.50 -11.80
N PRO A 577 1.69 13.04 -10.83
CA PRO A 577 1.88 11.72 -10.22
C PRO A 577 1.37 10.56 -11.09
N ILE A 578 0.63 10.86 -12.17
CA ILE A 578 -0.08 9.85 -12.99
C ILE A 578 0.78 9.39 -14.16
N VAL A 579 0.97 8.09 -14.27
CA VAL A 579 1.53 7.40 -15.43
C VAL A 579 0.41 7.13 -16.44
N TYR A 580 0.71 7.27 -17.74
CA TYR A 580 -0.23 7.08 -18.82
C TYR A 580 0.10 5.83 -19.63
N CYS A 581 -0.91 5.28 -20.29
CA CYS A 581 -0.76 4.17 -21.21
C CYS A 581 -1.59 4.40 -22.47
N ALA A 582 -1.16 3.83 -23.60
CA ALA A 582 -2.00 3.68 -24.78
C ALA A 582 -2.91 2.46 -24.59
N GLU A 583 -4.18 2.58 -24.94
CA GLU A 583 -5.14 1.48 -24.92
C GLU A 583 -5.76 1.31 -26.31
N TRP A 584 -6.06 0.08 -26.68
CA TRP A 584 -6.63 -0.31 -27.97
C TRP A 584 -7.85 0.51 -28.37
N ALA A 585 -8.72 0.81 -27.40
CA ALA A 585 -9.99 1.51 -27.63
C ALA A 585 -9.82 2.92 -28.22
N ASP A 586 -8.70 3.59 -27.91
CA ASP A 586 -8.40 4.95 -28.39
C ASP A 586 -7.44 4.95 -29.59
N ASN A 587 -6.85 3.79 -29.96
CA ASN A 587 -5.77 3.68 -30.93
C ASN A 587 -6.08 2.69 -32.05
N GLN A 588 -7.34 2.65 -32.53
CA GLN A 588 -7.82 1.82 -33.64
C GLN A 588 -7.57 0.31 -33.46
N GLY A 589 -7.76 -0.18 -32.23
CA GLY A 589 -7.72 -1.60 -31.93
C GLY A 589 -6.33 -2.16 -31.60
N ARG A 590 -5.25 -1.37 -31.74
CA ARG A 590 -3.88 -1.86 -31.54
C ARG A 590 -2.96 -0.78 -30.98
N VAL A 591 -1.98 -1.19 -30.15
CA VAL A 591 -0.97 -0.28 -29.57
C VAL A 591 0.47 -0.74 -29.77
N SER A 592 0.71 -2.02 -29.98
CA SER A 592 2.05 -2.59 -30.20
C SER A 592 2.71 -2.11 -31.50
N ASN A 593 1.93 -1.58 -32.43
CA ASN A 593 2.36 -1.02 -33.73
C ASN A 593 2.65 0.47 -33.66
N LEU A 594 2.51 1.13 -32.51
CA LEU A 594 2.70 2.57 -32.35
C LEU A 594 4.16 2.91 -32.05
N LEU A 595 4.59 4.04 -32.59
CA LEU A 595 5.87 4.68 -32.29
C LEU A 595 5.62 6.12 -31.86
N LEU A 596 6.11 6.45 -30.69
CA LEU A 596 6.10 7.80 -30.11
C LEU A 596 7.53 8.36 -30.13
N PRO A 597 7.85 9.33 -30.99
CA PRO A 597 9.19 9.91 -31.03
C PRO A 597 9.52 10.66 -29.72
N VAL A 598 10.80 10.63 -29.31
CA VAL A 598 11.27 11.51 -28.24
C VAL A 598 11.15 12.97 -28.72
N GLY A 599 10.63 13.83 -27.85
CA GLY A 599 10.38 15.24 -28.17
C GLY A 599 9.07 15.51 -28.92
N ALA A 600 8.22 14.48 -29.14
CA ALA A 600 6.88 14.71 -29.64
C ALA A 600 6.10 15.66 -28.73
N SER A 601 5.34 16.59 -29.33
CA SER A 601 4.44 17.48 -28.59
C SER A 601 3.34 16.68 -27.91
N LEU A 602 3.17 16.88 -26.61
CA LEU A 602 2.18 16.23 -25.79
C LEU A 602 1.11 17.25 -25.37
N GLN A 603 -0.15 16.97 -25.64
CA GLN A 603 -1.28 17.86 -25.30
C GLN A 603 -2.25 17.14 -24.37
N ALA A 604 -2.43 17.69 -23.16
CA ALA A 604 -3.42 17.20 -22.22
C ALA A 604 -4.79 17.84 -22.48
N ASP A 605 -5.85 17.02 -22.38
CA ASP A 605 -7.23 17.46 -22.58
C ASP A 605 -8.15 16.72 -21.58
N TYR A 606 -8.79 17.46 -20.67
CA TYR A 606 -9.68 16.87 -19.66
C TYR A 606 -11.02 16.46 -20.27
N LYS A 607 -11.40 15.22 -20.05
CA LYS A 607 -12.64 14.59 -20.56
C LYS A 607 -13.55 14.21 -19.37
N PRO A 608 -14.55 15.04 -19.02
CA PRO A 608 -15.39 14.79 -17.85
C PRO A 608 -16.22 13.51 -17.95
N ASP A 609 -16.61 13.11 -19.17
CA ASP A 609 -17.47 11.95 -19.42
C ASP A 609 -16.71 10.66 -19.72
N LEU A 610 -15.40 10.72 -19.87
CA LEU A 610 -14.56 9.56 -20.14
C LEU A 610 -14.04 8.96 -18.83
N LEU A 611 -14.29 7.66 -18.58
CA LEU A 611 -13.70 6.89 -17.47
C LEU A 611 -13.85 7.59 -16.09
N GLY A 612 -15.01 8.21 -15.86
CA GLY A 612 -15.32 8.91 -14.61
C GLY A 612 -14.72 10.31 -14.46
N GLY A 613 -14.13 10.85 -15.54
CA GLY A 613 -13.46 12.15 -15.61
C GLY A 613 -11.94 12.01 -15.54
N VAL A 614 -11.27 12.08 -16.69
CA VAL A 614 -9.82 11.93 -16.82
C VAL A 614 -9.23 12.97 -17.78
N ALA A 615 -7.98 13.35 -17.57
CA ALA A 615 -7.21 14.03 -18.60
C ALA A 615 -6.61 12.95 -19.54
N THR A 616 -6.86 13.07 -20.83
CA THR A 616 -6.18 12.30 -21.88
C THR A 616 -4.97 13.08 -22.38
N ILE A 617 -3.98 12.37 -22.93
CA ILE A 617 -2.84 12.99 -23.60
C ILE A 617 -2.85 12.58 -25.06
N LYS A 618 -2.73 13.57 -25.97
CA LYS A 618 -2.57 13.36 -27.39
C LYS A 618 -1.16 13.68 -27.82
N ALA A 619 -0.59 12.84 -28.68
CA ALA A 619 0.73 13.03 -29.26
C ALA A 619 0.71 12.67 -30.76
N GLU A 620 1.50 13.37 -31.54
CA GLU A 620 1.76 12.95 -32.93
C GLU A 620 2.84 11.87 -32.91
N GLY A 621 2.53 10.72 -33.53
CA GLY A 621 3.42 9.59 -33.68
C GLY A 621 3.23 8.89 -35.01
N LYS A 622 3.65 7.63 -35.07
CA LYS A 622 3.46 6.78 -36.27
C LYS A 622 2.78 5.47 -35.85
N ALA A 623 2.00 4.92 -36.79
CA ALA A 623 1.55 3.53 -36.71
C ALA A 623 2.11 2.73 -37.86
N PHE A 624 2.53 1.51 -37.62
CA PHE A 624 3.18 0.65 -38.60
C PHE A 624 2.28 -0.55 -38.95
N LYS A 625 2.23 -0.86 -40.25
CA LYS A 625 1.51 -2.01 -40.83
C LYS A 625 2.34 -2.69 -41.90
N VAL A 626 2.05 -3.95 -42.15
CA VAL A 626 2.59 -4.66 -43.32
C VAL A 626 1.62 -4.48 -44.49
N GLU A 627 2.11 -4.01 -45.60
CA GLU A 627 1.37 -3.90 -46.86
C GLU A 627 2.21 -4.46 -48.01
N LYS A 628 1.69 -5.45 -48.72
CA LYS A 628 2.38 -6.14 -49.83
C LYS A 628 3.79 -6.61 -49.42
N GLY A 629 3.86 -7.24 -48.23
CA GLY A 629 5.10 -7.76 -47.65
C GLY A 629 6.11 -6.70 -47.16
N LYS A 630 5.77 -5.40 -47.20
CA LYS A 630 6.65 -4.30 -46.73
C LYS A 630 6.07 -3.60 -45.50
N VAL A 631 6.92 -3.26 -44.55
CA VAL A 631 6.56 -2.44 -43.43
C VAL A 631 6.41 -1.00 -43.86
N LYS A 632 5.26 -0.40 -43.55
CA LYS A 632 4.96 1.01 -43.82
C LYS A 632 4.52 1.69 -42.53
N GLY A 633 5.06 2.89 -42.26
CA GLY A 633 4.65 3.79 -41.19
C GLY A 633 3.75 4.89 -41.72
N GLU A 634 2.68 5.21 -41.01
CA GLU A 634 1.80 6.36 -41.28
C GLU A 634 1.72 7.25 -40.06
N THR A 635 1.68 8.57 -40.26
CA THR A 635 1.48 9.52 -39.15
C THR A 635 0.14 9.27 -38.49
N ARG A 636 0.13 9.29 -37.18
CA ARG A 636 -1.06 9.03 -36.36
C ARG A 636 -1.06 9.81 -35.07
N THR A 637 -2.22 10.32 -34.68
CA THR A 637 -2.43 10.79 -33.32
C THR A 637 -2.53 9.60 -32.38
N ILE A 638 -1.65 9.52 -31.38
CA ILE A 638 -1.66 8.54 -30.29
C ILE A 638 -2.42 9.18 -29.15
N THR A 639 -3.41 8.47 -28.60
CA THR A 639 -4.15 8.90 -27.44
C THR A 639 -3.78 8.03 -26.24
N LEU A 640 -3.42 8.68 -25.13
CA LEU A 640 -3.06 8.04 -23.88
C LEU A 640 -4.07 8.37 -22.80
N ILE A 641 -4.35 7.41 -21.93
CA ILE A 641 -5.21 7.53 -20.75
C ILE A 641 -4.42 7.23 -19.48
N PRO A 642 -4.89 7.65 -18.29
CA PRO A 642 -4.26 7.25 -17.04
C PRO A 642 -4.18 5.72 -16.89
N TYR A 643 -3.01 5.23 -16.49
CA TYR A 643 -2.77 3.78 -16.34
C TYR A 643 -3.79 3.11 -15.41
N TYR A 644 -4.18 3.73 -14.29
CA TYR A 644 -5.19 3.14 -13.41
C TYR A 644 -6.56 2.93 -14.07
N ALA A 645 -6.84 3.61 -15.19
CA ALA A 645 -8.13 3.59 -15.85
C ALA A 645 -8.22 2.62 -17.04
N TRP A 646 -7.16 1.87 -17.37
CA TRP A 646 -7.20 0.89 -18.45
C TRP A 646 -8.08 -0.33 -18.13
N ALA A 647 -8.44 -1.11 -19.17
CA ALA A 647 -9.28 -2.32 -19.08
C ALA A 647 -10.69 -2.10 -18.49
N HIS A 648 -11.27 -0.91 -18.70
CA HIS A 648 -12.69 -0.65 -18.40
C HIS A 648 -13.60 -0.70 -19.63
N ARG A 649 -13.01 -0.84 -20.82
CA ARG A 649 -13.72 -0.81 -22.10
C ARG A 649 -13.59 -2.10 -22.90
N GLY A 650 -13.38 -3.22 -22.19
CA GLY A 650 -13.19 -4.55 -22.76
C GLY A 650 -11.73 -4.96 -22.88
N ARG A 651 -11.51 -6.16 -23.42
CA ARG A 651 -10.19 -6.75 -23.64
C ARG A 651 -9.54 -6.17 -24.89
N GLY A 652 -8.25 -5.88 -24.82
CA GLY A 652 -7.45 -5.39 -25.93
C GLY A 652 -6.03 -5.04 -25.53
N GLU A 653 -5.26 -4.59 -26.49
CA GLU A 653 -3.87 -4.21 -26.27
C GLU A 653 -3.77 -2.97 -25.37
N MET A 654 -2.78 -2.97 -24.49
CA MET A 654 -2.37 -1.82 -23.67
C MET A 654 -0.85 -1.78 -23.55
N ALA A 655 -0.27 -0.57 -23.54
CA ALA A 655 1.14 -0.38 -23.24
C ALA A 655 1.39 0.94 -22.48
N VAL A 656 2.16 0.87 -21.41
CA VAL A 656 2.74 2.01 -20.71
C VAL A 656 3.97 2.51 -21.48
N TRP A 657 4.82 1.58 -21.91
CA TRP A 657 6.03 1.85 -22.66
C TRP A 657 5.78 1.68 -24.16
N LEU A 658 5.89 2.76 -24.92
CA LEU A 658 5.72 2.80 -26.37
C LEU A 658 7.06 2.76 -27.08
N ALA A 659 7.14 2.17 -28.27
CA ALA A 659 8.34 2.23 -29.07
C ALA A 659 8.71 3.68 -29.40
N ARG A 660 9.98 4.06 -29.21
CA ARG A 660 10.58 5.30 -29.71
C ARG A 660 11.53 5.04 -30.89
N GLU A 661 11.85 3.79 -31.13
CA GLU A 661 12.70 3.30 -32.22
C GLU A 661 11.93 2.28 -33.05
N GLU A 662 12.06 2.34 -34.38
CA GLU A 662 11.32 1.47 -35.31
C GLU A 662 11.59 -0.03 -35.05
N ALA A 663 12.80 -0.36 -34.62
CA ALA A 663 13.19 -1.75 -34.25
C ALA A 663 12.36 -2.36 -33.13
N ARG A 664 11.70 -1.56 -32.30
CA ARG A 664 10.86 -2.00 -31.18
C ARG A 664 9.38 -2.09 -31.54
N VAL A 665 9.00 -1.62 -32.71
CA VAL A 665 7.60 -1.65 -33.18
C VAL A 665 7.23 -3.05 -33.65
N LYS A 666 6.01 -3.50 -33.33
CA LYS A 666 5.40 -4.71 -33.89
C LYS A 666 4.34 -4.32 -34.92
N PRO A 667 4.67 -4.24 -36.22
CA PRO A 667 3.74 -3.79 -37.26
C PRO A 667 2.48 -4.64 -37.31
N THR A 668 1.33 -4.01 -37.56
CA THR A 668 0.10 -4.75 -37.82
C THR A 668 0.30 -5.68 -39.01
N PRO A 669 0.11 -7.00 -38.89
CA PRO A 669 0.26 -7.94 -40.00
C PRO A 669 -0.80 -7.68 -41.10
N GLU A 670 -0.52 -8.13 -42.30
CA GLU A 670 -1.55 -8.18 -43.35
C GLU A 670 -2.71 -9.08 -42.87
N PRO A 671 -3.97 -8.69 -43.21
CA PRO A 671 -5.11 -9.56 -42.94
C PRO A 671 -4.90 -10.91 -43.61
N SER A 672 -4.80 -11.98 -42.86
CA SER A 672 -4.70 -13.33 -43.40
C SER A 672 -6.04 -13.78 -44.01
N LEU A 673 -5.99 -14.79 -44.90
CA LEU A 673 -7.21 -15.40 -45.42
C LEU A 673 -8.12 -15.91 -44.30
N ALA A 674 -7.54 -16.39 -43.21
CA ALA A 674 -8.28 -16.84 -42.02
C ALA A 674 -9.02 -15.67 -41.33
N SER A 675 -8.47 -14.47 -41.29
CA SER A 675 -9.12 -13.27 -40.72
C SER A 675 -10.28 -12.75 -41.60
N LYS A 676 -10.33 -13.16 -42.85
CA LYS A 676 -11.42 -12.83 -43.80
C LYS A 676 -12.51 -13.92 -43.84
N ALA A 677 -12.24 -15.09 -43.31
CA ALA A 677 -13.21 -16.19 -43.25
C ALA A 677 -14.28 -15.90 -42.21
N ARG A 678 -15.55 -15.94 -42.62
CA ARG A 678 -16.67 -15.92 -41.68
C ARG A 678 -16.83 -17.33 -41.11
N VAL A 679 -16.50 -17.52 -39.85
CA VAL A 679 -16.72 -18.82 -39.16
C VAL A 679 -18.19 -18.87 -38.74
N GLU A 680 -18.99 -19.68 -39.40
CA GLU A 680 -20.32 -20.05 -38.95
C GLU A 680 -20.16 -21.28 -38.00
N ALA A 681 -20.32 -21.04 -36.68
CA ALA A 681 -20.36 -22.12 -35.74
C ALA A 681 -21.77 -22.71 -35.66
N SER A 682 -21.90 -23.98 -35.97
CA SER A 682 -23.10 -24.75 -35.59
C SER A 682 -23.15 -24.93 -34.07
N GLU A 683 -24.34 -24.96 -33.47
CA GLU A 683 -24.52 -25.23 -32.05
C GLU A 683 -23.77 -26.53 -31.68
N GLY A 684 -22.74 -26.41 -30.82
CA GLY A 684 -21.94 -27.55 -30.34
C GLY A 684 -20.44 -27.53 -30.69
N ALA A 685 -19.97 -26.65 -31.55
CA ALA A 685 -18.54 -26.59 -31.91
C ALA A 685 -17.71 -25.82 -30.87
N ARG A 686 -16.96 -26.53 -30.03
CA ARG A 686 -16.00 -26.00 -29.04
C ARG A 686 -14.71 -25.41 -29.65
N GLY A 687 -14.62 -25.19 -30.94
CA GLY A 687 -13.40 -24.77 -31.64
C GLY A 687 -13.41 -23.38 -32.27
N ALA A 688 -14.55 -22.71 -32.38
CA ALA A 688 -14.70 -21.47 -33.14
C ALA A 688 -14.04 -20.22 -32.50
N ARG A 689 -13.58 -20.30 -31.25
CA ARG A 689 -12.93 -19.17 -30.54
C ARG A 689 -11.46 -18.94 -30.89
N PHE A 690 -10.79 -19.88 -31.56
CA PHE A 690 -9.34 -19.82 -31.78
C PHE A 690 -8.93 -19.29 -33.16
N VAL A 691 -9.86 -19.11 -34.10
CA VAL A 691 -9.50 -18.72 -35.49
C VAL A 691 -9.40 -17.21 -35.69
N ASN A 692 -9.97 -16.39 -34.82
CA ASN A 692 -9.94 -14.93 -34.92
C ASN A 692 -8.86 -14.22 -34.08
N ASP A 693 -8.05 -14.95 -33.29
CA ASP A 693 -7.07 -14.37 -32.35
C ASP A 693 -5.61 -14.53 -32.78
N GLN A 694 -5.33 -14.80 -34.08
CA GLN A 694 -3.95 -14.77 -34.64
C GLN A 694 -3.70 -13.57 -35.53
#